data_a368263398c33ffdccd173d111e0d2cf
#
_entry.id   a368263398c33ffdccd173d111e0d2cf
#
_cell.length_a   1.000
_cell.length_b   1.000
_cell.length_c   1.000
_cell.angle_alpha   90.00
_cell.angle_beta   90.00
_cell.angle_gamma   90.00
#
_symmetry.space_group_name_H-M   'P 1'
#
loop_
_entity.id
_entity.type
_entity.pdbx_description
1 polymer ?
#
loop_
_entity_poly.entity_id
_entity_poly.type
_entity_poly.pdbx_seq_one_letter_code
_entity_poly.pdbx_strand_id
1 'polypeptide(L)'
;MAEAKQPIVKRSLFSWVFDGNLKWQLALLAIIGVFVFTRVLPLEMQKRIVNQAISLRKVDLLLTYCGYYLAAVLLSSACKYLISVLETLISQQALARMRTALFEHIISLPLSFFRNTQPGTVVNTLVNELAVPSNFVGSAMSTPVSNVLTLLAFAVYLFWLNPLLAVVSLSAYPAAMVLLPLLQRRANTANKQRVDLSRTFSGRIAESIDGIHEIHGTGAYRIEMNKFNRLVEQLRKVRVIWSLYRFAVKSTNNFFTSLGPFLVFILGGYLTIKGQLELGSLVAFLSAQEKLYDPWKDLIEFYQVFQDGKVTYERTMEFFDVEPEVALVPEGRGPLELEADLEVKNLSFITDSGIRLLDDVSLSLNAGEHLALVGFSGSGKSTLALCIGQLYKYSSGQVLIGSREVSQLTRQDMVANVGIVSQSPFIFEGSIAENLLYACEALTDESRGGNGLPSLDDIIAVLHQTGIFADVLRFGLNTLLTPDRHQELVKSIIRVRRKFQEKYGRRLSDYVEFFDENAYLSYSSVAENLTFGTANRPEFANFNLSRNDYFTKFLGTEDLLRLLIHIGVKLASQTVDILGNLPPDNVFFEQSPMSAEELPAYRLVLEQLRRRQAQELATEDYLRLLELALRFTPGIHKMVGLGEDLQQLLLEKRARFRANISRDLPDAFTFYSSHEYIYSQTILNNIFFGKTKTASAQAQEGITQNIIQLLIERDLLETIVEIGMHYNVGSKGDKLSGGQRQKLAIARVFLKAPRVLIMDEATSALDNKSQARIQNLLETRWKRKSTLVAVVHRLDTIRNFDRVAVMKAGKIIEMGAYDELIARKGALYELVGRK
;
A
#
# COMPACT_ATOMS: atom_id res chain seq x y z
N MET A 1 17.96 -12.08 -33.61
CA MET A 1 18.47 -10.76 -33.23
C MET A 1 17.26 -9.94 -32.73
N ALA A 2 17.07 -9.79 -31.45
CA ALA A 2 16.08 -8.87 -30.91
C ALA A 2 16.68 -7.47 -31.14
N GLU A 3 16.01 -6.63 -31.93
CA GLU A 3 16.36 -5.21 -32.04
C GLU A 3 16.41 -4.64 -30.61
N ALA A 4 17.57 -4.08 -30.26
CA ALA A 4 17.74 -3.41 -28.98
C ALA A 4 16.64 -2.34 -28.86
N LYS A 5 15.63 -2.58 -28.01
CA LYS A 5 14.52 -1.65 -27.78
C LYS A 5 15.13 -0.34 -27.30
N GLN A 6 14.94 0.74 -28.06
CA GLN A 6 15.36 2.08 -27.63
C GLN A 6 14.75 2.37 -26.22
N PRO A 7 15.56 2.91 -25.30
CA PRO A 7 15.04 3.28 -23.97
C PRO A 7 13.86 4.22 -24.12
N ILE A 8 12.86 4.07 -23.24
CA ILE A 8 11.59 4.80 -23.32
C ILE A 8 11.78 6.31 -23.40
N VAL A 9 12.76 6.85 -22.69
CA VAL A 9 13.07 8.29 -22.61
C VAL A 9 13.50 8.89 -23.96
N LYS A 10 14.04 8.08 -24.86
CA LYS A 10 14.46 8.49 -26.22
C LYS A 10 13.40 8.18 -27.29
N ARG A 11 12.28 7.55 -26.92
CA ARG A 11 11.18 7.22 -27.86
C ARG A 11 10.31 8.44 -28.14
N SER A 12 9.91 8.64 -29.41
CA SER A 12 8.94 9.67 -29.77
C SER A 12 7.51 9.26 -29.38
N LEU A 13 6.66 10.24 -29.04
CA LEU A 13 5.25 10.00 -28.75
C LEU A 13 4.52 9.30 -29.92
N PHE A 14 4.86 9.63 -31.16
CA PHE A 14 4.24 9.05 -32.35
C PHE A 14 4.57 7.57 -32.54
N SER A 15 5.72 7.08 -32.04
CA SER A 15 6.08 5.65 -32.16
C SER A 15 5.05 4.76 -31.45
N TRP A 16 4.40 5.23 -30.41
CA TRP A 16 3.38 4.50 -29.65
C TRP A 16 2.06 4.32 -30.41
N VAL A 17 1.80 5.16 -31.44
CA VAL A 17 0.59 5.07 -32.27
C VAL A 17 0.55 3.76 -33.05
N PHE A 18 1.70 3.35 -33.57
CA PHE A 18 1.81 2.18 -34.44
C PHE A 18 2.34 0.94 -33.72
N ASP A 19 3.12 1.11 -32.66
CA ASP A 19 3.75 0.01 -31.92
C ASP A 19 2.71 -0.94 -31.30
N GLY A 20 2.59 -2.14 -31.93
CA GLY A 20 1.65 -3.18 -31.53
C GLY A 20 0.16 -2.87 -31.69
N ASN A 21 -0.19 -1.73 -32.30
CA ASN A 21 -1.57 -1.30 -32.53
C ASN A 21 -1.99 -1.30 -34.01
N LEU A 22 -1.10 -1.68 -34.93
CA LEU A 22 -1.32 -1.56 -36.37
C LEU A 22 -2.64 -2.21 -36.84
N LYS A 23 -2.98 -3.40 -36.36
CA LYS A 23 -4.22 -4.11 -36.74
C LYS A 23 -5.46 -3.32 -36.34
N TRP A 24 -5.45 -2.74 -35.14
CA TRP A 24 -6.58 -1.94 -34.63
C TRP A 24 -6.68 -0.60 -35.35
N GLN A 25 -5.57 0.02 -35.72
CA GLN A 25 -5.54 1.25 -36.53
C GLN A 25 -6.10 1.01 -37.94
N LEU A 26 -5.78 -0.12 -38.57
CA LEU A 26 -6.33 -0.47 -39.89
C LEU A 26 -7.85 -0.73 -39.81
N ALA A 27 -8.31 -1.47 -38.80
CA ALA A 27 -9.75 -1.68 -38.57
C ALA A 27 -10.49 -0.34 -38.38
N LEU A 28 -9.91 0.54 -37.60
CA LEU A 28 -10.45 1.87 -37.31
C LEU A 28 -10.57 2.72 -38.61
N LEU A 29 -9.57 2.73 -39.46
CA LEU A 29 -9.58 3.42 -40.76
C LEU A 29 -10.69 2.88 -41.68
N ALA A 30 -10.91 1.56 -41.71
CA ALA A 30 -11.99 0.95 -42.50
C ALA A 30 -13.39 1.41 -42.01
N ILE A 31 -13.59 1.42 -40.67
CA ILE A 31 -14.87 1.91 -40.09
C ILE A 31 -15.07 3.39 -40.36
N ILE A 32 -14.02 4.23 -40.31
CA ILE A 32 -14.09 5.65 -40.61
C ILE A 32 -14.55 5.87 -42.05
N GLY A 33 -14.10 5.09 -43.03
CA GLY A 33 -14.57 5.18 -44.42
C GLY A 33 -16.07 5.01 -44.53
N VAL A 34 -16.64 4.02 -43.89
CA VAL A 34 -18.09 3.79 -43.82
C VAL A 34 -18.80 4.92 -43.08
N PHE A 35 -18.24 5.35 -41.94
CA PHE A 35 -18.81 6.43 -41.12
C PHE A 35 -18.98 7.75 -41.92
N VAL A 36 -17.96 8.18 -42.66
CA VAL A 36 -17.96 9.40 -43.44
C VAL A 36 -19.09 9.35 -44.51
N PHE A 37 -19.19 8.23 -45.22
CA PHE A 37 -20.25 8.03 -46.22
C PHE A 37 -21.65 8.14 -45.59
N THR A 38 -21.88 7.50 -44.43
CA THR A 38 -23.19 7.53 -43.75
C THR A 38 -23.55 8.91 -43.18
N ARG A 39 -22.59 9.83 -43.01
CA ARG A 39 -22.86 11.21 -42.57
C ARG A 39 -23.38 12.12 -43.68
N VAL A 40 -23.02 11.86 -44.92
CA VAL A 40 -23.47 12.67 -46.08
C VAL A 40 -24.86 12.24 -46.57
N LEU A 41 -25.17 10.95 -46.52
CA LEU A 41 -26.43 10.39 -47.01
C LEU A 41 -27.69 11.03 -46.43
N PRO A 42 -27.79 11.36 -45.15
CA PRO A 42 -28.97 12.08 -44.60
C PRO A 42 -29.22 13.46 -45.22
N LEU A 43 -28.19 14.17 -45.65
CA LEU A 43 -28.31 15.48 -46.29
C LEU A 43 -28.97 15.35 -47.66
N GLU A 44 -28.59 14.38 -48.44
CA GLU A 44 -29.18 14.09 -49.74
C GLU A 44 -30.64 13.60 -49.56
N MET A 45 -30.94 12.81 -48.54
CA MET A 45 -32.31 12.40 -48.24
C MET A 45 -33.17 13.60 -47.84
N GLN A 46 -32.67 14.55 -47.02
CA GLN A 46 -33.38 15.79 -46.69
C GLN A 46 -33.72 16.60 -47.93
N LYS A 47 -32.81 16.78 -48.89
CA LYS A 47 -33.05 17.44 -50.17
C LYS A 47 -34.16 16.75 -50.93
N ARG A 48 -34.13 15.41 -51.08
CA ARG A 48 -35.14 14.64 -51.81
C ARG A 48 -36.49 14.64 -51.11
N ILE A 49 -36.54 14.58 -49.78
CA ILE A 49 -37.78 14.69 -49.01
C ILE A 49 -38.49 16.03 -49.34
N VAL A 50 -37.75 17.15 -49.29
CA VAL A 50 -38.36 18.46 -49.58
C VAL A 50 -38.75 18.62 -51.05
N ASN A 51 -37.85 18.31 -51.97
CA ASN A 51 -38.08 18.59 -53.42
C ASN A 51 -38.98 17.56 -54.10
N GLN A 52 -38.93 16.27 -53.71
CA GLN A 52 -39.65 15.20 -54.41
C GLN A 52 -40.82 14.65 -53.61
N ALA A 53 -40.75 14.51 -52.30
CA ALA A 53 -41.84 13.96 -51.50
C ALA A 53 -42.84 15.03 -51.11
N ILE A 54 -42.43 16.18 -50.56
CA ILE A 54 -43.29 17.24 -50.05
C ILE A 54 -43.83 18.07 -51.21
N SER A 55 -42.93 18.52 -52.10
CA SER A 55 -43.36 19.39 -53.23
C SER A 55 -44.32 18.68 -54.22
N LEU A 56 -44.12 17.36 -54.43
CA LEU A 56 -44.94 16.51 -55.25
C LEU A 56 -46.14 15.86 -54.51
N ARG A 57 -46.26 16.08 -53.20
CA ARG A 57 -47.32 15.53 -52.31
C ARG A 57 -47.40 13.97 -52.31
N LYS A 58 -46.30 13.26 -52.46
CA LYS A 58 -46.24 11.79 -52.55
C LYS A 58 -45.82 11.18 -51.19
N VAL A 59 -46.76 10.58 -50.48
CA VAL A 59 -46.52 9.98 -49.15
C VAL A 59 -45.62 8.74 -49.19
N ASP A 60 -45.75 7.90 -50.23
CA ASP A 60 -44.92 6.70 -50.39
C ASP A 60 -43.43 7.04 -50.51
N LEU A 61 -43.09 8.09 -51.28
CA LEU A 61 -41.70 8.57 -51.36
C LEU A 61 -41.21 9.20 -50.06
N LEU A 62 -42.09 9.85 -49.31
CA LEU A 62 -41.77 10.40 -47.99
C LEU A 62 -41.34 9.28 -47.04
N LEU A 63 -42.14 8.20 -46.90
CA LEU A 63 -41.83 7.10 -46.02
C LEU A 63 -40.54 6.37 -46.44
N THR A 64 -40.32 6.19 -47.73
CA THR A 64 -39.10 5.53 -48.28
C THR A 64 -37.84 6.35 -47.95
N TYR A 65 -37.87 7.67 -48.22
CA TYR A 65 -36.68 8.52 -47.92
C TYR A 65 -36.46 8.74 -46.44
N CYS A 66 -37.50 8.79 -45.63
CA CYS A 66 -37.38 8.79 -44.16
C CYS A 66 -36.81 7.48 -43.64
N GLY A 67 -37.15 6.31 -44.23
CA GLY A 67 -36.55 5.03 -43.90
C GLY A 67 -35.05 5.02 -44.20
N TYR A 68 -34.61 5.47 -45.38
CA TYR A 68 -33.17 5.59 -45.71
C TYR A 68 -32.46 6.59 -44.81
N TYR A 69 -33.09 7.71 -44.47
CA TYR A 69 -32.54 8.68 -43.51
C TYR A 69 -32.30 8.05 -42.15
N LEU A 70 -33.31 7.34 -41.60
CA LEU A 70 -33.19 6.67 -40.30
C LEU A 70 -32.11 5.59 -40.31
N ALA A 71 -32.09 4.75 -41.35
CA ALA A 71 -31.05 3.72 -41.49
C ALA A 71 -29.63 4.30 -41.53
N ALA A 72 -29.41 5.39 -42.26
CA ALA A 72 -28.12 6.07 -42.31
C ALA A 72 -27.71 6.66 -40.94
N VAL A 73 -28.65 7.23 -40.18
CA VAL A 73 -28.41 7.77 -38.84
C VAL A 73 -28.07 6.66 -37.86
N LEU A 74 -28.78 5.53 -37.88
CA LEU A 74 -28.50 4.37 -37.03
C LEU A 74 -27.12 3.79 -37.33
N LEU A 75 -26.78 3.60 -38.60
CA LEU A 75 -25.48 3.09 -39.03
C LEU A 75 -24.34 4.04 -38.65
N SER A 76 -24.52 5.34 -38.84
CA SER A 76 -23.56 6.36 -38.43
C SER A 76 -23.30 6.33 -36.93
N SER A 77 -24.38 6.19 -36.13
CA SER A 77 -24.28 6.10 -34.67
C SER A 77 -23.53 4.83 -34.22
N ALA A 78 -23.82 3.70 -34.89
CA ALA A 78 -23.12 2.44 -34.62
C ALA A 78 -21.62 2.53 -34.98
N CYS A 79 -21.29 3.12 -36.14
CA CYS A 79 -19.87 3.35 -36.52
C CYS A 79 -19.16 4.27 -35.52
N LYS A 80 -19.80 5.36 -35.08
CA LYS A 80 -19.23 6.28 -34.09
C LYS A 80 -18.96 5.57 -32.77
N TYR A 81 -19.88 4.72 -32.32
CA TYR A 81 -19.69 3.91 -31.10
C TYR A 81 -18.48 2.96 -31.24
N LEU A 82 -18.37 2.23 -32.36
CA LEU A 82 -17.25 1.33 -32.62
C LEU A 82 -15.91 2.06 -32.68
N ILE A 83 -15.87 3.25 -33.31
CA ILE A 83 -14.68 4.12 -33.33
C ILE A 83 -14.27 4.46 -31.90
N SER A 84 -15.20 4.92 -31.04
CA SER A 84 -14.91 5.29 -29.65
C SER A 84 -14.43 4.10 -28.80
N VAL A 85 -14.97 2.90 -29.06
CA VAL A 85 -14.49 1.66 -28.38
C VAL A 85 -13.06 1.35 -28.79
N LEU A 86 -12.77 1.39 -30.10
CA LEU A 86 -11.40 1.13 -30.60
C LEU A 86 -10.39 2.18 -30.11
N GLU A 87 -10.74 3.46 -30.12
CA GLU A 87 -9.93 4.54 -29.53
C GLU A 87 -9.58 4.27 -28.09
N THR A 88 -10.57 3.86 -27.29
CA THR A 88 -10.38 3.53 -25.89
C THR A 88 -9.45 2.32 -25.71
N LEU A 89 -9.65 1.26 -26.49
CA LEU A 89 -8.78 0.07 -26.41
C LEU A 89 -7.34 0.41 -26.75
N ILE A 90 -7.11 1.16 -27.85
CA ILE A 90 -5.77 1.59 -28.27
C ILE A 90 -5.11 2.47 -27.20
N SER A 91 -5.87 3.44 -26.64
CA SER A 91 -5.39 4.31 -25.58
C SER A 91 -4.96 3.52 -24.34
N GLN A 92 -5.81 2.59 -23.84
CA GLN A 92 -5.51 1.81 -22.64
C GLN A 92 -4.36 0.83 -22.85
N GLN A 93 -4.24 0.22 -24.04
CA GLN A 93 -3.10 -0.62 -24.36
C GLN A 93 -1.77 0.19 -24.43
N ALA A 94 -1.82 1.38 -25.02
CA ALA A 94 -0.66 2.27 -25.04
C ALA A 94 -0.26 2.71 -23.62
N LEU A 95 -1.24 3.07 -22.78
CA LEU A 95 -1.02 3.44 -21.37
C LEU A 95 -0.36 2.33 -20.58
N ALA A 96 -0.88 1.10 -20.70
CA ALA A 96 -0.30 -0.06 -20.04
C ALA A 96 1.18 -0.27 -20.44
N ARG A 97 1.50 -0.22 -21.74
CA ARG A 97 2.87 -0.37 -22.24
C ARG A 97 3.79 0.78 -21.81
N MET A 98 3.31 2.03 -21.87
CA MET A 98 4.07 3.19 -21.38
C MET A 98 4.40 3.05 -19.90
N ARG A 99 3.42 2.64 -19.07
CA ARG A 99 3.62 2.42 -17.64
C ARG A 99 4.65 1.33 -17.36
N THR A 100 4.54 0.18 -18.03
CA THR A 100 5.49 -0.92 -17.85
C THR A 100 6.90 -0.49 -18.25
N ALA A 101 7.06 0.09 -19.45
CA ALA A 101 8.37 0.51 -19.93
C ALA A 101 8.99 1.63 -19.09
N LEU A 102 8.18 2.58 -18.59
CA LEU A 102 8.69 3.62 -17.70
C LEU A 102 9.05 3.06 -16.32
N PHE A 103 8.27 2.13 -15.79
CA PHE A 103 8.57 1.50 -14.51
C PHE A 103 9.85 0.64 -14.58
N GLU A 104 10.06 -0.12 -15.65
CA GLU A 104 11.32 -0.83 -15.91
C GLU A 104 12.52 0.15 -15.93
N HIS A 105 12.36 1.29 -16.61
CA HIS A 105 13.40 2.32 -16.63
C HIS A 105 13.62 2.93 -15.23
N ILE A 106 12.55 3.28 -14.50
CA ILE A 106 12.64 3.85 -13.14
C ILE A 106 13.43 2.91 -12.20
N ILE A 107 13.16 1.60 -12.22
CA ILE A 107 13.90 0.64 -11.37
C ILE A 107 15.40 0.63 -11.70
N SER A 108 15.79 0.93 -12.94
CA SER A 108 17.20 0.98 -13.37
C SER A 108 17.92 2.26 -13.01
N LEU A 109 17.21 3.31 -12.56
CA LEU A 109 17.81 4.61 -12.25
C LEU A 109 18.71 4.54 -11.00
N PRO A 110 19.75 5.40 -10.95
CA PRO A 110 20.66 5.45 -9.80
C PRO A 110 19.97 5.93 -8.51
N LEU A 111 20.49 5.52 -7.37
CA LEU A 111 19.95 5.92 -6.06
C LEU A 111 20.04 7.43 -5.81
N SER A 112 20.98 8.13 -6.44
CA SER A 112 21.10 9.60 -6.41
C SER A 112 19.83 10.29 -6.91
N PHE A 113 19.19 9.75 -7.96
CA PHE A 113 17.91 10.23 -8.48
C PHE A 113 16.81 10.18 -7.41
N PHE A 114 16.66 9.06 -6.71
CA PHE A 114 15.60 8.88 -5.70
C PHE A 114 15.82 9.73 -4.44
N ARG A 115 17.05 10.05 -4.10
CA ARG A 115 17.34 10.98 -2.97
C ARG A 115 16.89 12.40 -3.26
N ASN A 116 16.98 12.82 -4.52
CA ASN A 116 16.63 14.17 -4.94
C ASN A 116 15.18 14.29 -5.43
N THR A 117 14.47 13.17 -5.54
CA THR A 117 13.12 13.10 -6.11
C THR A 117 12.11 12.66 -5.07
N GLN A 118 11.04 13.43 -4.93
CA GLN A 118 9.94 13.05 -4.03
C GLN A 118 9.17 11.84 -4.59
N PRO A 119 8.91 10.79 -3.80
CA PRO A 119 8.18 9.60 -4.25
C PRO A 119 6.81 9.90 -4.86
N GLY A 120 6.10 10.89 -4.30
CA GLY A 120 4.79 11.33 -4.80
C GLY A 120 4.81 11.85 -6.24
N THR A 121 5.95 12.44 -6.70
CA THR A 121 6.12 12.88 -8.09
C THR A 121 6.17 11.68 -9.04
N VAL A 122 6.94 10.66 -8.70
CA VAL A 122 7.06 9.42 -9.49
C VAL A 122 5.70 8.71 -9.59
N VAL A 123 5.00 8.57 -8.46
CA VAL A 123 3.66 7.96 -8.42
C VAL A 123 2.66 8.76 -9.27
N ASN A 124 2.62 10.09 -9.12
CA ASN A 124 1.71 10.95 -9.91
C ASN A 124 1.97 10.82 -11.41
N THR A 125 3.23 10.75 -11.80
CA THR A 125 3.60 10.59 -13.22
C THR A 125 3.09 9.26 -13.78
N LEU A 126 3.32 8.15 -13.10
CA LEU A 126 2.88 6.83 -13.55
C LEU A 126 1.35 6.68 -13.55
N VAL A 127 0.65 7.25 -12.57
CA VAL A 127 -0.81 7.09 -12.43
C VAL A 127 -1.58 8.06 -13.30
N ASN A 128 -1.22 9.35 -13.30
CA ASN A 128 -2.03 10.42 -13.87
C ASN A 128 -1.44 11.05 -15.15
N GLU A 129 -0.13 11.34 -15.17
CA GLU A 129 0.43 12.13 -16.26
C GLU A 129 0.52 11.33 -17.56
N LEU A 130 0.87 10.04 -17.52
CA LEU A 130 0.92 9.19 -18.71
C LEU A 130 -0.45 8.96 -19.37
N ALA A 131 -1.55 9.19 -18.67
CA ALA A 131 -2.89 9.10 -19.26
C ALA A 131 -3.13 10.16 -20.34
N VAL A 132 -2.50 11.34 -20.22
CA VAL A 132 -2.67 12.42 -21.20
C VAL A 132 -2.08 12.05 -22.56
N PRO A 133 -0.79 11.65 -22.70
CA PRO A 133 -0.23 11.21 -23.97
C PRO A 133 -0.91 9.94 -24.51
N SER A 134 -1.36 9.01 -23.66
CA SER A 134 -2.06 7.81 -24.13
C SER A 134 -3.41 8.11 -24.77
N ASN A 135 -4.16 9.10 -24.26
CA ASN A 135 -5.41 9.56 -24.88
C ASN A 135 -5.16 10.14 -26.28
N PHE A 136 -4.05 10.87 -26.47
CA PHE A 136 -3.63 11.30 -27.81
C PHE A 136 -3.36 10.10 -28.69
N VAL A 137 -2.61 9.08 -28.23
CA VAL A 137 -2.31 7.87 -29.02
C VAL A 137 -3.59 7.17 -29.50
N GLY A 138 -4.62 7.08 -28.64
CA GLY A 138 -5.92 6.51 -29.01
C GLY A 138 -6.62 7.26 -30.13
N SER A 139 -6.59 8.58 -30.10
CA SER A 139 -7.29 9.46 -31.06
C SER A 139 -6.40 9.93 -32.22
N ALA A 140 -5.12 9.62 -32.24
CA ALA A 140 -4.13 10.16 -33.17
C ALA A 140 -4.47 9.94 -34.65
N MET A 141 -5.06 8.81 -34.99
CA MET A 141 -5.48 8.49 -36.36
C MET A 141 -6.98 8.75 -36.57
N SER A 142 -7.82 8.36 -35.61
CA SER A 142 -9.27 8.41 -35.74
C SER A 142 -9.81 9.83 -35.90
N THR A 143 -9.44 10.71 -34.97
CA THR A 143 -10.03 12.07 -34.94
C THR A 143 -9.60 12.92 -36.13
N PRO A 144 -8.30 13.01 -36.52
CA PRO A 144 -7.95 13.81 -37.70
C PRO A 144 -8.48 13.21 -39.00
N VAL A 145 -8.37 11.88 -39.18
CA VAL A 145 -8.81 11.25 -40.43
C VAL A 145 -10.33 11.33 -40.58
N SER A 146 -11.11 10.98 -39.53
CA SER A 146 -12.59 11.04 -39.62
C SER A 146 -13.10 12.45 -39.85
N ASN A 147 -12.51 13.44 -39.17
CA ASN A 147 -13.03 14.82 -39.27
C ASN A 147 -12.55 15.53 -40.55
N VAL A 148 -11.30 15.30 -41.00
CA VAL A 148 -10.80 15.83 -42.28
C VAL A 148 -11.59 15.22 -43.43
N LEU A 149 -11.80 13.90 -43.46
CA LEU A 149 -12.60 13.26 -44.50
C LEU A 149 -14.07 13.72 -44.46
N THR A 150 -14.65 13.93 -43.28
CA THR A 150 -16.01 14.45 -43.15
C THR A 150 -16.11 15.90 -43.62
N LEU A 151 -15.13 16.75 -43.31
CA LEU A 151 -15.06 18.12 -43.80
C LEU A 151 -14.97 18.18 -45.35
N LEU A 152 -14.07 17.35 -45.90
CA LEU A 152 -13.92 17.25 -47.36
C LEU A 152 -15.19 16.75 -48.01
N ALA A 153 -15.85 15.73 -47.46
CA ALA A 153 -17.10 15.20 -47.99
C ALA A 153 -18.23 16.24 -47.96
N PHE A 154 -18.36 16.99 -46.84
CA PHE A 154 -19.34 18.08 -46.75
C PHE A 154 -18.96 19.25 -47.68
N ALA A 155 -17.69 19.63 -47.77
CA ALA A 155 -17.27 20.69 -48.70
C ALA A 155 -17.61 20.31 -50.16
N VAL A 156 -17.25 19.11 -50.59
CA VAL A 156 -17.56 18.60 -51.94
C VAL A 156 -19.10 18.64 -52.16
N TYR A 157 -19.89 18.22 -51.20
CA TYR A 157 -21.34 18.23 -51.28
C TYR A 157 -21.89 19.66 -51.38
N LEU A 158 -21.35 20.63 -50.61
CA LEU A 158 -21.74 22.05 -50.69
C LEU A 158 -21.41 22.67 -52.05
N PHE A 159 -20.18 22.39 -52.58
CA PHE A 159 -19.79 22.85 -53.91
C PHE A 159 -20.64 22.24 -55.03
N TRP A 160 -21.08 20.99 -54.88
CA TRP A 160 -21.97 20.32 -55.80
C TRP A 160 -23.40 20.93 -55.79
N LEU A 161 -23.87 21.38 -54.64
CA LEU A 161 -25.18 22.03 -54.51
C LEU A 161 -25.16 23.44 -55.12
N ASN A 162 -24.23 24.31 -54.72
CA ASN A 162 -24.05 25.65 -55.29
C ASN A 162 -22.65 26.21 -54.99
N PRO A 163 -21.76 26.37 -56.00
CA PRO A 163 -20.36 26.80 -55.78
C PRO A 163 -20.24 28.21 -55.17
N LEU A 164 -21.07 29.17 -55.62
CA LEU A 164 -21.04 30.56 -55.13
C LEU A 164 -21.36 30.62 -53.63
N LEU A 165 -22.45 29.95 -53.26
CA LEU A 165 -22.90 29.91 -51.86
C LEU A 165 -21.90 29.19 -50.99
N ALA A 166 -21.23 28.11 -51.49
CA ALA A 166 -20.18 27.39 -50.81
C ALA A 166 -18.97 28.28 -50.51
N VAL A 167 -18.45 29.04 -51.47
CA VAL A 167 -17.33 29.96 -51.28
C VAL A 167 -17.64 31.02 -50.23
N VAL A 168 -18.82 31.66 -50.29
CA VAL A 168 -19.20 32.70 -49.35
C VAL A 168 -19.37 32.14 -47.92
N SER A 169 -20.04 31.01 -47.78
CA SER A 169 -20.24 30.40 -46.46
C SER A 169 -18.96 29.91 -45.81
N LEU A 170 -17.99 29.44 -46.58
CA LEU A 170 -16.69 28.95 -46.10
C LEU A 170 -15.66 30.06 -45.85
N SER A 171 -15.90 31.29 -46.34
CA SER A 171 -14.98 32.43 -46.22
C SER A 171 -14.66 32.85 -44.78
N ALA A 172 -15.51 32.49 -43.83
CA ALA A 172 -15.29 32.78 -42.39
C ALA A 172 -14.19 31.92 -41.74
N TYR A 173 -13.92 30.70 -42.26
CA TYR A 173 -12.98 29.75 -41.61
C TYR A 173 -11.50 30.16 -41.67
N PRO A 174 -10.95 30.77 -42.74
CA PRO A 174 -9.58 31.26 -42.78
C PRO A 174 -9.24 32.24 -41.64
N ALA A 175 -10.14 33.14 -41.28
CA ALA A 175 -9.94 34.06 -40.15
C ALA A 175 -9.86 33.32 -38.81
N ALA A 176 -10.71 32.32 -38.65
CA ALA A 176 -10.65 31.45 -37.45
C ALA A 176 -9.34 30.69 -37.37
N MET A 177 -8.80 30.19 -38.51
CA MET A 177 -7.51 29.49 -38.57
C MET A 177 -6.30 30.31 -38.10
N VAL A 178 -6.38 31.65 -38.16
CA VAL A 178 -5.30 32.52 -37.69
C VAL A 178 -5.52 32.88 -36.21
N LEU A 179 -6.74 33.26 -35.82
CA LEU A 179 -7.03 33.79 -34.50
C LEU A 179 -7.02 32.72 -33.39
N LEU A 180 -7.54 31.52 -33.68
CA LEU A 180 -7.65 30.45 -32.68
C LEU A 180 -6.28 29.95 -32.20
N PRO A 181 -5.27 29.67 -33.07
CA PRO A 181 -3.94 29.27 -32.62
C PRO A 181 -3.23 30.33 -31.77
N LEU A 182 -3.44 31.61 -31.97
CA LEU A 182 -2.90 32.70 -31.18
C LEU A 182 -3.43 32.66 -29.74
N LEU A 183 -4.71 32.49 -29.56
CA LEU A 183 -5.35 32.33 -28.24
C LEU A 183 -4.93 31.03 -27.60
N GLN A 184 -4.81 29.95 -28.36
CA GLN A 184 -4.39 28.64 -27.91
C GLN A 184 -2.97 28.63 -27.34
N ARG A 185 -2.02 29.31 -27.96
CA ARG A 185 -0.65 29.45 -27.45
C ARG A 185 -0.65 30.01 -26.01
N ARG A 186 -1.45 31.05 -25.73
CA ARG A 186 -1.57 31.60 -24.37
C ARG A 186 -2.23 30.63 -23.40
N ALA A 187 -3.25 29.91 -23.83
CA ALA A 187 -3.89 28.86 -23.03
C ALA A 187 -2.88 27.74 -22.67
N ASN A 188 -2.04 27.32 -23.63
CA ASN A 188 -1.02 26.28 -23.42
C ASN A 188 0.06 26.74 -22.42
N THR A 189 0.49 28.00 -22.46
CA THR A 189 1.45 28.56 -21.48
C THR A 189 0.85 28.53 -20.07
N ALA A 190 -0.39 28.94 -19.91
CA ALA A 190 -1.10 28.89 -18.62
C ALA A 190 -1.32 27.44 -18.13
N ASN A 191 -1.59 26.50 -19.05
CA ASN A 191 -1.71 25.09 -18.73
C ASN A 191 -0.38 24.51 -18.21
N LYS A 192 0.73 24.86 -18.82
CA LYS A 192 2.07 24.46 -18.37
C LYS A 192 2.32 24.89 -16.91
N GLN A 193 2.06 26.15 -16.58
CA GLN A 193 2.20 26.67 -15.22
C GLN A 193 1.27 25.95 -14.22
N ARG A 194 0.05 25.63 -14.65
CA ARG A 194 -0.91 24.86 -13.84
C ARG A 194 -0.39 23.47 -13.49
N VAL A 195 0.18 22.75 -14.47
CA VAL A 195 0.72 21.39 -14.26
C VAL A 195 1.92 21.43 -13.30
N ASP A 196 2.86 22.36 -13.50
CA ASP A 196 4.03 22.50 -12.63
C ASP A 196 3.62 22.81 -11.19
N LEU A 197 2.67 23.73 -11.00
CA LEU A 197 2.16 24.07 -9.67
C LEU A 197 1.37 22.93 -9.03
N SER A 198 0.65 22.14 -9.83
CA SER A 198 -0.05 20.94 -9.33
C SER A 198 0.92 19.88 -8.83
N ARG A 199 2.08 19.68 -9.48
CA ARG A 199 3.15 18.79 -9.01
C ARG A 199 3.70 19.25 -7.65
N THR A 200 4.05 20.54 -7.54
CA THR A 200 4.52 21.14 -6.29
C THR A 200 3.50 20.96 -5.17
N PHE A 201 2.22 21.15 -5.47
CA PHE A 201 1.12 20.99 -4.53
C PHE A 201 1.00 19.52 -4.03
N SER A 202 1.04 18.56 -4.94
CA SER A 202 0.98 17.13 -4.60
C SER A 202 2.19 16.71 -3.75
N GLY A 203 3.39 17.17 -4.11
CA GLY A 203 4.61 16.93 -3.34
C GLY A 203 4.52 17.47 -1.91
N ARG A 204 3.95 18.68 -1.75
CA ARG A 204 3.79 19.30 -0.42
C ARG A 204 2.79 18.54 0.45
N ILE A 205 1.71 18.03 -0.12
CA ILE A 205 0.75 17.17 0.61
C ILE A 205 1.46 15.90 1.10
N ALA A 206 2.20 15.23 0.22
CA ALA A 206 2.94 14.02 0.58
C ALA A 206 3.92 14.27 1.73
N GLU A 207 4.70 15.36 1.67
CA GLU A 207 5.63 15.77 2.72
C GLU A 207 4.92 16.03 4.06
N SER A 208 3.77 16.72 4.03
CA SER A 208 3.01 17.01 5.26
C SER A 208 2.40 15.75 5.87
N ILE A 209 1.99 14.77 5.05
CA ILE A 209 1.47 13.48 5.51
C ILE A 209 2.60 12.61 6.09
N ASP A 210 3.75 12.54 5.42
CA ASP A 210 4.91 11.81 5.92
C ASP A 210 5.42 12.39 7.25
N GLY A 211 5.38 13.73 7.39
CA GLY A 211 5.76 14.46 8.60
C GLY A 211 4.64 14.67 9.61
N ILE A 212 3.51 13.96 9.54
CA ILE A 212 2.33 14.23 10.38
C ILE A 212 2.61 14.11 11.87
N HIS A 213 3.45 13.16 12.28
CA HIS A 213 3.86 12.98 13.67
C HIS A 213 4.58 14.22 14.22
N GLU A 214 5.45 14.84 13.42
CA GLU A 214 6.17 16.04 13.79
C GLU A 214 5.24 17.25 13.87
N ILE A 215 4.29 17.37 12.93
CA ILE A 215 3.28 18.44 12.94
C ILE A 215 2.41 18.32 14.22
N HIS A 216 2.02 17.11 14.62
CA HIS A 216 1.28 16.88 15.86
C HIS A 216 2.14 17.12 17.10
N GLY A 217 3.37 16.63 17.12
CA GLY A 217 4.30 16.77 18.25
C GLY A 217 4.70 18.21 18.54
N THR A 218 4.85 19.03 17.47
CA THR A 218 5.27 20.45 17.60
C THR A 218 4.10 21.43 17.61
N GLY A 219 2.87 20.99 17.32
CA GLY A 219 1.71 21.88 17.19
C GLY A 219 1.76 22.82 15.98
N ALA A 220 2.52 22.48 14.93
CA ALA A 220 2.82 23.34 13.79
C ALA A 220 1.65 23.51 12.78
N TYR A 221 0.40 23.23 13.18
CA TYR A 221 -0.78 23.24 12.30
C TYR A 221 -0.96 24.55 11.52
N ARG A 222 -0.80 25.72 12.20
CA ARG A 222 -0.98 27.03 11.55
C ARG A 222 0.08 27.28 10.48
N ILE A 223 1.30 26.81 10.69
CA ILE A 223 2.41 26.99 9.75
C ILE A 223 2.11 26.19 8.47
N GLU A 224 1.78 24.93 8.64
CA GLU A 224 1.49 24.05 7.50
C GLU A 224 0.20 24.47 6.76
N MET A 225 -0.85 24.83 7.49
CA MET A 225 -2.07 25.37 6.88
C MET A 225 -1.83 26.66 6.08
N ASN A 226 -0.98 27.55 6.57
CA ASN A 226 -0.63 28.79 5.84
C ASN A 226 0.15 28.48 4.55
N LYS A 227 1.10 27.54 4.59
CA LYS A 227 1.84 27.09 3.40
C LYS A 227 0.89 26.45 2.38
N PHE A 228 0.02 25.57 2.84
CA PHE A 228 -0.99 24.91 2.02
C PHE A 228 -1.93 25.94 1.35
N ASN A 229 -2.51 26.84 2.12
CA ASN A 229 -3.44 27.86 1.61
C ASN A 229 -2.78 28.79 0.57
N ARG A 230 -1.51 29.13 0.70
CA ARG A 230 -0.77 29.89 -0.32
C ARG A 230 -0.70 29.14 -1.65
N LEU A 231 -0.37 27.84 -1.60
CA LEU A 231 -0.30 27.00 -2.80
C LEU A 231 -1.69 26.80 -3.45
N VAL A 232 -2.73 26.60 -2.64
CA VAL A 232 -4.13 26.52 -3.12
C VAL A 232 -4.52 27.81 -3.86
N GLU A 233 -4.19 28.97 -3.26
CA GLU A 233 -4.53 30.27 -3.87
C GLU A 233 -3.75 30.51 -5.17
N GLN A 234 -2.48 30.12 -5.24
CA GLN A 234 -1.69 30.20 -6.46
C GLN A 234 -2.28 29.28 -7.56
N LEU A 235 -2.61 28.04 -7.20
CA LEU A 235 -3.21 27.08 -8.11
C LEU A 235 -4.59 27.58 -8.62
N ARG A 236 -5.40 28.15 -7.73
CA ARG A 236 -6.68 28.76 -8.08
C ARG A 236 -6.51 29.87 -9.12
N LYS A 237 -5.58 30.81 -8.90
CA LYS A 237 -5.30 31.93 -9.83
C LYS A 237 -4.89 31.43 -11.21
N VAL A 238 -3.92 30.51 -11.27
CA VAL A 238 -3.44 29.97 -12.55
C VAL A 238 -4.54 29.17 -13.25
N ARG A 239 -5.36 28.41 -12.53
CA ARG A 239 -6.48 27.64 -13.08
C ARG A 239 -7.57 28.57 -13.67
N VAL A 240 -7.85 29.69 -13.00
CA VAL A 240 -8.80 30.69 -13.51
C VAL A 240 -8.26 31.32 -14.81
N ILE A 241 -6.98 31.73 -14.84
CA ILE A 241 -6.36 32.31 -16.04
C ILE A 241 -6.40 31.32 -17.22
N TRP A 242 -6.02 30.07 -16.98
CA TRP A 242 -6.12 29.02 -18.00
C TRP A 242 -7.55 28.82 -18.51
N SER A 243 -8.54 28.80 -17.60
CA SER A 243 -9.94 28.63 -17.95
C SER A 243 -10.47 29.83 -18.78
N LEU A 244 -10.07 31.04 -18.44
CA LEU A 244 -10.44 32.24 -19.22
C LEU A 244 -9.93 32.19 -20.66
N TYR A 245 -8.66 31.80 -20.87
CA TYR A 245 -8.13 31.61 -22.22
C TYR A 245 -8.86 30.48 -22.96
N ARG A 246 -9.15 29.36 -22.29
CA ARG A 246 -9.93 28.27 -22.89
C ARG A 246 -11.36 28.70 -23.28
N PHE A 247 -12.01 29.49 -22.44
CA PHE A 247 -13.32 30.03 -22.75
C PHE A 247 -13.23 31.05 -23.89
N ALA A 248 -12.18 31.85 -23.96
CA ALA A 248 -11.98 32.78 -25.08
C ALA A 248 -11.84 32.01 -26.40
N VAL A 249 -11.04 30.93 -26.44
CA VAL A 249 -10.94 30.07 -27.62
C VAL A 249 -12.31 29.50 -28.01
N LYS A 250 -13.08 28.97 -27.05
CA LYS A 250 -14.43 28.42 -27.31
C LYS A 250 -15.41 29.46 -27.81
N SER A 251 -15.42 30.64 -27.20
CA SER A 251 -16.34 31.74 -27.61
C SER A 251 -16.01 32.25 -28.98
N THR A 252 -14.72 32.47 -29.29
CA THR A 252 -14.29 32.90 -30.63
C THR A 252 -14.65 31.85 -31.68
N ASN A 253 -14.44 30.59 -31.40
CA ASN A 253 -14.81 29.49 -32.28
C ASN A 253 -16.32 29.48 -32.55
N ASN A 254 -17.15 29.58 -31.51
CA ASN A 254 -18.62 29.63 -31.67
C ASN A 254 -19.09 30.83 -32.52
N PHE A 255 -18.45 31.99 -32.38
CA PHE A 255 -18.76 33.17 -33.19
C PHE A 255 -18.53 32.89 -34.68
N PHE A 256 -17.35 32.40 -35.06
CA PHE A 256 -17.05 32.11 -36.47
C PHE A 256 -17.94 31.02 -37.04
N THR A 257 -18.35 30.06 -36.25
CA THR A 257 -19.25 28.98 -36.65
C THR A 257 -20.66 29.48 -36.95
N SER A 258 -21.19 30.41 -36.13
CA SER A 258 -22.52 30.98 -36.35
C SER A 258 -22.58 31.94 -37.54
N LEU A 259 -21.45 32.45 -37.97
CA LEU A 259 -21.36 33.35 -39.10
C LEU A 259 -21.70 32.67 -40.45
N GLY A 260 -21.34 31.37 -40.61
CA GLY A 260 -21.61 30.59 -41.80
C GLY A 260 -23.11 30.46 -42.14
N PRO A 261 -23.96 29.92 -41.27
CA PRO A 261 -25.42 29.87 -41.43
C PRO A 261 -26.06 31.24 -41.69
N PHE A 262 -25.58 32.29 -41.01
CA PHE A 262 -26.06 33.65 -41.25
C PHE A 262 -25.82 34.09 -42.69
N LEU A 263 -24.62 33.86 -43.25
CA LEU A 263 -24.32 34.18 -44.65
C LEU A 263 -25.16 33.36 -45.64
N VAL A 264 -25.44 32.10 -45.31
CA VAL A 264 -26.29 31.19 -46.10
C VAL A 264 -27.74 31.69 -46.10
N PHE A 265 -28.29 32.17 -44.99
CA PHE A 265 -29.63 32.70 -44.92
C PHE A 265 -29.78 33.95 -45.79
N ILE A 266 -28.83 34.88 -45.77
CA ILE A 266 -28.87 36.11 -46.56
C ILE A 266 -28.76 35.79 -48.04
N LEU A 267 -27.68 35.14 -48.49
CA LEU A 267 -27.40 34.90 -49.89
C LEU A 267 -28.27 33.79 -50.48
N GLY A 268 -28.40 32.67 -49.76
CA GLY A 268 -29.20 31.51 -50.19
C GLY A 268 -30.69 31.82 -50.23
N GLY A 269 -31.20 32.57 -49.24
CA GLY A 269 -32.58 33.08 -49.23
C GLY A 269 -32.84 33.99 -50.41
N TYR A 270 -31.92 34.94 -50.74
CA TYR A 270 -32.04 35.81 -51.90
C TYR A 270 -32.05 35.00 -53.22
N LEU A 271 -31.17 34.00 -53.39
CA LEU A 271 -31.15 33.14 -54.59
C LEU A 271 -32.37 32.26 -54.70
N THR A 272 -32.98 31.82 -53.58
CA THR A 272 -34.24 31.05 -53.59
C THR A 272 -35.46 31.93 -54.00
N ILE A 273 -35.51 33.17 -53.49
CA ILE A 273 -36.58 34.14 -53.89
C ILE A 273 -36.48 34.45 -55.39
N LYS A 274 -35.28 34.52 -55.96
CA LYS A 274 -35.05 34.71 -57.38
C LYS A 274 -35.27 33.46 -58.23
N GLY A 275 -35.60 32.31 -57.66
CA GLY A 275 -35.77 31.03 -58.37
C GLY A 275 -34.50 30.36 -58.87
N GLN A 276 -33.31 30.81 -58.44
CA GLN A 276 -32.03 30.28 -58.86
C GLN A 276 -31.52 29.12 -57.93
N LEU A 277 -32.19 28.88 -56.80
CA LEU A 277 -31.91 27.79 -55.89
C LEU A 277 -33.21 27.14 -55.44
N GLU A 278 -33.27 25.80 -55.49
CA GLU A 278 -34.43 25.04 -54.99
C GLU A 278 -34.49 25.07 -53.46
N LEU A 279 -35.70 25.12 -52.88
CA LEU A 279 -35.94 25.20 -51.44
C LEU A 279 -35.29 24.00 -50.69
N GLY A 280 -35.42 22.79 -51.25
CA GLY A 280 -34.75 21.59 -50.65
C GLY A 280 -33.27 21.68 -50.71
N SER A 281 -32.66 22.30 -51.73
CA SER A 281 -31.22 22.53 -51.78
C SER A 281 -30.78 23.55 -50.72
N LEU A 282 -31.55 24.60 -50.44
CA LEU A 282 -31.29 25.54 -49.36
C LEU A 282 -31.32 24.85 -47.97
N VAL A 283 -32.34 24.01 -47.72
CA VAL A 283 -32.47 23.24 -46.49
C VAL A 283 -31.28 22.29 -46.30
N ALA A 284 -30.91 21.56 -47.37
CA ALA A 284 -29.77 20.65 -47.32
C ALA A 284 -28.46 21.42 -47.12
N PHE A 285 -28.31 22.62 -47.72
CA PHE A 285 -27.14 23.48 -47.55
C PHE A 285 -27.01 23.99 -46.11
N LEU A 286 -28.09 24.46 -45.49
CA LEU A 286 -28.12 24.90 -44.10
C LEU A 286 -27.78 23.74 -43.14
N SER A 287 -28.38 22.56 -43.37
CA SER A 287 -28.09 21.36 -42.56
C SER A 287 -26.65 20.90 -42.74
N ALA A 288 -26.07 20.98 -43.95
CA ALA A 288 -24.66 20.64 -44.19
C ALA A 288 -23.71 21.64 -43.48
N GLN A 289 -24.07 22.96 -43.58
CA GLN A 289 -23.29 24.01 -42.91
C GLN A 289 -23.29 23.87 -41.38
N GLU A 290 -24.42 23.52 -40.78
CA GLU A 290 -24.53 23.27 -39.36
C GLU A 290 -23.69 22.05 -38.94
N LYS A 291 -23.79 20.95 -39.69
CA LYS A 291 -23.04 19.72 -39.43
C LYS A 291 -21.52 19.82 -39.70
N LEU A 292 -21.08 20.81 -40.46
CA LEU A 292 -19.68 21.09 -40.74
C LEU A 292 -18.94 21.62 -39.51
N TYR A 293 -19.70 22.13 -38.53
CA TYR A 293 -19.15 22.63 -37.27
C TYR A 293 -18.51 21.56 -36.41
N ASP A 294 -19.18 20.42 -36.26
CA ASP A 294 -18.70 19.37 -35.36
C ASP A 294 -17.28 18.86 -35.74
N PRO A 295 -17.01 18.46 -37.01
CA PRO A 295 -15.67 18.07 -37.43
C PRO A 295 -14.60 19.15 -37.23
N TRP A 296 -14.97 20.42 -37.46
CA TRP A 296 -14.09 21.56 -37.28
C TRP A 296 -13.72 21.74 -35.79
N LYS A 297 -14.69 21.69 -34.91
CA LYS A 297 -14.51 21.76 -33.46
C LYS A 297 -13.67 20.61 -32.97
N ASP A 298 -13.96 19.36 -33.38
CA ASP A 298 -13.22 18.17 -32.97
C ASP A 298 -11.77 18.24 -33.42
N LEU A 299 -11.45 18.82 -34.58
CA LEU A 299 -10.06 19.03 -35.00
C LEU A 299 -9.32 20.03 -34.11
N ILE A 300 -9.98 21.11 -33.67
CA ILE A 300 -9.39 22.08 -32.76
C ILE A 300 -9.16 21.44 -31.39
N GLU A 301 -10.13 20.69 -30.87
CA GLU A 301 -10.01 19.95 -29.61
C GLU A 301 -8.89 18.88 -29.71
N PHE A 302 -8.79 18.17 -30.83
CA PHE A 302 -7.71 17.23 -31.12
C PHE A 302 -6.33 17.92 -31.11
N TYR A 303 -6.21 19.11 -31.72
CA TYR A 303 -4.96 19.85 -31.66
C TYR A 303 -4.56 20.21 -30.23
N GLN A 304 -5.52 20.52 -29.35
CA GLN A 304 -5.26 20.73 -27.91
C GLN A 304 -4.79 19.44 -27.26
N VAL A 305 -5.48 18.32 -27.49
CA VAL A 305 -5.08 16.99 -26.95
C VAL A 305 -3.69 16.61 -27.41
N PHE A 306 -3.36 16.86 -28.68
CA PHE A 306 -2.01 16.64 -29.21
C PHE A 306 -0.95 17.48 -28.48
N GLN A 307 -1.18 18.79 -28.34
CA GLN A 307 -0.24 19.69 -27.68
C GLN A 307 -0.05 19.34 -26.20
N ASP A 308 -1.14 19.09 -25.49
CA ASP A 308 -1.11 18.66 -24.09
C ASP A 308 -0.40 17.29 -23.94
N GLY A 309 -0.69 16.34 -24.82
CA GLY A 309 -0.05 15.04 -24.85
C GLY A 309 1.45 15.13 -25.13
N LYS A 310 1.83 15.91 -26.15
CA LYS A 310 3.22 16.14 -26.51
C LYS A 310 4.03 16.78 -25.38
N VAL A 311 3.55 17.89 -24.84
CA VAL A 311 4.25 18.61 -23.77
C VAL A 311 4.37 17.76 -22.51
N THR A 312 3.30 17.05 -22.13
CA THR A 312 3.33 16.18 -20.93
C THR A 312 4.29 15.02 -21.15
N TYR A 313 4.29 14.39 -22.32
CA TYR A 313 5.18 13.28 -22.65
C TYR A 313 6.66 13.73 -22.64
N GLU A 314 6.99 14.80 -23.37
CA GLU A 314 8.37 15.34 -23.46
C GLU A 314 8.91 15.69 -22.06
N ARG A 315 8.12 16.36 -21.23
CA ARG A 315 8.53 16.68 -19.85
C ARG A 315 8.69 15.45 -18.97
N THR A 316 7.81 14.47 -19.12
CA THR A 316 7.93 13.21 -18.39
C THR A 316 9.21 12.48 -18.79
N MET A 317 9.51 12.39 -20.09
CA MET A 317 10.72 11.74 -20.57
C MET A 317 11.97 12.52 -20.16
N GLU A 318 11.99 13.85 -20.26
CA GLU A 318 13.08 14.70 -19.80
C GLU A 318 13.36 14.55 -18.29
N PHE A 319 12.30 14.42 -17.47
CA PHE A 319 12.46 14.22 -16.03
C PHE A 319 13.13 12.90 -15.67
N PHE A 320 12.87 11.83 -16.43
CA PHE A 320 13.48 10.52 -16.24
C PHE A 320 14.68 10.26 -17.17
N ASP A 321 15.15 11.25 -17.95
CA ASP A 321 16.32 11.10 -18.84
C ASP A 321 17.63 11.13 -18.04
N VAL A 322 17.76 10.13 -17.17
CA VAL A 322 18.95 9.85 -16.37
C VAL A 322 19.48 8.50 -16.81
N GLU A 323 20.77 8.43 -17.12
CA GLU A 323 21.37 7.17 -17.53
C GLU A 323 21.52 6.21 -16.35
N PRO A 324 21.14 4.92 -16.52
CA PRO A 324 21.42 3.88 -15.53
C PRO A 324 22.92 3.78 -15.28
N GLU A 325 23.34 3.72 -14.02
CA GLU A 325 24.76 3.61 -13.68
C GLU A 325 25.32 2.22 -13.98
N VAL A 326 24.49 1.18 -13.85
CA VAL A 326 24.88 -0.23 -13.96
C VAL A 326 23.77 -1.04 -14.61
N ALA A 327 24.13 -2.04 -15.43
CA ALA A 327 23.15 -2.99 -15.96
C ALA A 327 22.52 -3.82 -14.82
N LEU A 328 21.19 -4.03 -14.88
CA LEU A 328 20.48 -4.79 -13.84
C LEU A 328 20.79 -6.29 -13.92
N VAL A 329 20.77 -6.84 -15.13
CA VAL A 329 20.90 -8.28 -15.39
C VAL A 329 22.00 -8.51 -16.41
N PRO A 330 22.83 -9.56 -16.27
CA PRO A 330 23.86 -9.87 -17.24
C PRO A 330 23.25 -10.43 -18.54
N GLU A 331 23.77 -10.00 -19.68
CA GLU A 331 23.33 -10.50 -21.00
C GLU A 331 23.93 -11.87 -21.29
N GLY A 332 23.09 -12.86 -21.63
CA GLY A 332 23.50 -14.17 -22.13
C GLY A 332 24.22 -15.09 -21.14
N ARG A 333 24.30 -14.76 -19.86
CA ARG A 333 24.93 -15.57 -18.81
C ARG A 333 24.15 -15.49 -17.49
N GLY A 334 24.42 -16.39 -16.57
CA GLY A 334 24.01 -16.28 -15.17
C GLY A 334 24.88 -15.30 -14.37
N PRO A 335 24.51 -15.04 -13.10
CA PRO A 335 25.32 -14.26 -12.18
C PRO A 335 26.70 -14.88 -12.01
N LEU A 336 27.73 -14.04 -11.87
CA LEU A 336 29.11 -14.52 -11.60
C LEU A 336 29.24 -14.95 -10.14
N GLU A 337 29.94 -16.04 -9.91
CA GLU A 337 30.46 -16.37 -8.60
C GLU A 337 31.83 -15.69 -8.42
N LEU A 338 31.95 -14.86 -7.39
CA LEU A 338 33.18 -14.11 -7.10
C LEU A 338 33.88 -14.71 -5.88
N GLU A 339 35.19 -14.57 -5.82
CA GLU A 339 35.94 -14.81 -4.59
C GLU A 339 35.61 -13.72 -3.55
N ALA A 340 35.84 -14.00 -2.27
CA ALA A 340 35.44 -13.14 -1.18
C ALA A 340 36.46 -12.06 -0.81
N ASP A 341 37.60 -11.96 -1.52
CA ASP A 341 38.59 -10.90 -1.32
C ASP A 341 38.04 -9.54 -1.74
N LEU A 342 38.37 -8.51 -0.97
CA LEU A 342 37.94 -7.13 -1.21
C LEU A 342 39.13 -6.19 -1.24
N GLU A 343 39.30 -5.43 -2.32
CA GLU A 343 40.34 -4.42 -2.43
C GLU A 343 39.75 -3.10 -2.86
N VAL A 344 40.07 -2.03 -2.13
CA VAL A 344 39.67 -0.65 -2.45
C VAL A 344 40.95 0.15 -2.69
N LYS A 345 41.04 0.82 -3.85
CA LYS A 345 42.22 1.58 -4.30
C LYS A 345 41.88 3.04 -4.55
N ASN A 346 42.46 3.97 -3.79
CA ASN A 346 42.39 5.40 -3.98
C ASN A 346 40.93 5.92 -4.19
N LEU A 347 40.00 5.35 -3.45
CA LEU A 347 38.55 5.63 -3.61
C LEU A 347 38.22 7.02 -3.12
N SER A 348 37.61 7.82 -3.99
CA SER A 348 37.05 9.13 -3.62
C SER A 348 35.60 9.24 -4.04
N PHE A 349 34.79 9.90 -3.23
CA PHE A 349 33.37 10.15 -3.51
C PHE A 349 33.03 11.61 -3.23
N ILE A 350 32.51 12.27 -4.28
CA ILE A 350 32.07 13.67 -4.26
C ILE A 350 30.57 13.67 -4.56
N THR A 351 29.77 14.36 -3.72
CA THR A 351 28.33 14.51 -3.97
C THR A 351 28.05 15.45 -5.13
N ASP A 352 26.83 15.41 -5.69
CA ASP A 352 26.38 16.32 -6.75
C ASP A 352 26.50 17.80 -6.34
N SER A 353 26.46 18.10 -5.04
CA SER A 353 26.68 19.43 -4.47
C SER A 353 28.16 19.82 -4.32
N GLY A 354 29.11 18.97 -4.76
CA GLY A 354 30.55 19.22 -4.69
C GLY A 354 31.21 18.91 -3.34
N ILE A 355 30.47 18.33 -2.37
CA ILE A 355 31.02 17.96 -1.07
C ILE A 355 31.78 16.64 -1.19
N ARG A 356 33.06 16.61 -0.84
CA ARG A 356 33.90 15.41 -0.81
C ARG A 356 33.64 14.65 0.49
N LEU A 357 33.03 13.47 0.39
CA LEU A 357 32.73 12.58 1.55
C LEU A 357 33.75 11.48 1.73
N LEU A 358 34.45 11.04 0.66
CA LEU A 358 35.59 10.14 0.73
C LEU A 358 36.75 10.75 -0.06
N ASP A 359 37.95 10.63 0.47
CA ASP A 359 39.17 11.24 -0.08
C ASP A 359 40.34 10.24 0.01
N ASP A 360 40.65 9.63 -1.13
CA ASP A 360 41.79 8.71 -1.31
C ASP A 360 41.80 7.53 -0.31
N VAL A 361 40.69 6.83 -0.19
CA VAL A 361 40.55 5.69 0.71
C VAL A 361 41.08 4.43 0.05
N SER A 362 42.02 3.75 0.72
CA SER A 362 42.58 2.46 0.28
C SER A 362 42.57 1.45 1.42
N LEU A 363 42.11 0.22 1.12
CA LEU A 363 42.11 -0.91 2.04
C LEU A 363 42.09 -2.23 1.27
N SER A 364 42.57 -3.31 1.88
CA SER A 364 42.50 -4.65 1.32
C SER A 364 42.10 -5.64 2.43
N LEU A 365 41.23 -6.58 2.10
CA LEU A 365 40.79 -7.68 2.99
C LEU A 365 40.91 -8.99 2.25
N ASN A 366 41.49 -9.99 2.92
CA ASN A 366 41.51 -11.34 2.42
C ASN A 366 40.13 -12.00 2.57
N ALA A 367 39.88 -13.06 1.81
CA ALA A 367 38.64 -13.80 1.90
C ALA A 367 38.38 -14.29 3.33
N GLY A 368 37.21 -13.99 3.87
CA GLY A 368 36.79 -14.34 5.22
C GLY A 368 37.37 -13.48 6.35
N GLU A 369 38.05 -12.37 6.04
CA GLU A 369 38.55 -11.38 7.00
C GLU A 369 37.44 -10.41 7.42
N HIS A 370 37.38 -10.05 8.70
CA HIS A 370 36.37 -9.16 9.27
C HIS A 370 36.95 -7.78 9.62
N LEU A 371 36.44 -6.73 9.03
CA LEU A 371 36.80 -5.33 9.22
C LEU A 371 35.72 -4.56 9.97
N ALA A 372 36.09 -3.89 11.07
CA ALA A 372 35.27 -2.88 11.73
C ALA A 372 35.65 -1.48 11.24
N LEU A 373 34.68 -0.73 10.70
CA LEU A 373 34.81 0.69 10.35
C LEU A 373 34.30 1.53 11.53
N VAL A 374 35.20 2.29 12.17
CA VAL A 374 34.89 3.16 13.31
C VAL A 374 35.27 4.60 13.03
N GLY A 375 34.79 5.55 13.84
CA GLY A 375 35.08 6.97 13.69
C GLY A 375 33.89 7.84 14.02
N PHE A 376 34.07 9.16 14.04
CA PHE A 376 33.01 10.11 14.37
C PHE A 376 31.85 10.08 13.33
N SER A 377 30.69 10.58 13.75
CA SER A 377 29.56 10.78 12.81
C SER A 377 29.99 11.70 11.67
N GLY A 378 29.58 11.39 10.46
CA GLY A 378 29.97 12.16 9.26
C GLY A 378 31.36 11.88 8.71
N SER A 379 32.12 10.92 9.25
CA SER A 379 33.47 10.58 8.75
C SER A 379 33.52 9.77 7.43
N GLY A 380 32.37 9.42 6.84
CA GLY A 380 32.29 8.71 5.56
C GLY A 380 32.10 7.19 5.62
N LYS A 381 31.95 6.58 6.81
CA LYS A 381 31.85 5.12 6.99
C LYS A 381 30.73 4.47 6.17
N SER A 382 29.49 4.96 6.32
CA SER A 382 28.34 4.45 5.57
C SER A 382 28.48 4.72 4.07
N THR A 383 29.08 5.85 3.68
CA THR A 383 29.37 6.16 2.28
C THR A 383 30.35 5.15 1.68
N LEU A 384 31.42 4.79 2.42
CA LEU A 384 32.36 3.76 1.98
C LEU A 384 31.66 2.40 1.82
N ALA A 385 30.86 1.99 2.80
CA ALA A 385 30.07 0.76 2.77
C ALA A 385 29.12 0.70 1.53
N LEU A 386 28.45 1.81 1.21
CA LEU A 386 27.55 1.92 0.06
C LEU A 386 28.32 1.95 -1.29
N CYS A 387 29.51 2.51 -1.35
CA CYS A 387 30.39 2.44 -2.54
C CYS A 387 30.86 1.00 -2.78
N ILE A 388 31.31 0.30 -1.72
CA ILE A 388 31.68 -1.12 -1.83
C ILE A 388 30.51 -1.98 -2.29
N GLY A 389 29.31 -1.69 -1.81
CA GLY A 389 28.06 -2.36 -2.20
C GLY A 389 27.50 -1.96 -3.58
N GLN A 390 28.22 -1.16 -4.37
CA GLN A 390 27.75 -0.62 -5.68
C GLN A 390 26.42 0.18 -5.55
N LEU A 391 26.06 0.66 -4.36
CA LEU A 391 24.87 1.49 -4.18
C LEU A 391 25.15 2.96 -4.46
N TYR A 392 26.40 3.38 -4.36
CA TYR A 392 26.86 4.71 -4.78
C TYR A 392 28.01 4.56 -5.78
N LYS A 393 27.93 5.33 -6.88
CA LYS A 393 28.99 5.41 -7.86
C LYS A 393 30.06 6.36 -7.35
N TYR A 394 31.26 5.87 -7.12
CA TYR A 394 32.41 6.70 -6.69
C TYR A 394 32.93 7.58 -7.81
N SER A 395 33.57 8.70 -7.44
CA SER A 395 34.05 9.71 -8.38
C SER A 395 35.41 9.33 -8.99
N SER A 396 36.26 8.63 -8.24
CA SER A 396 37.56 8.13 -8.67
C SER A 396 38.04 6.95 -7.80
N GLY A 397 39.01 6.21 -8.26
CA GLY A 397 39.51 5.00 -7.62
C GLY A 397 38.87 3.74 -8.16
N GLN A 398 39.08 2.61 -7.47
CA GLN A 398 38.58 1.28 -7.85
C GLN A 398 38.13 0.50 -6.61
N VAL A 399 37.09 -0.31 -6.76
CA VAL A 399 36.65 -1.33 -5.80
C VAL A 399 36.64 -2.66 -6.51
N LEU A 400 37.40 -3.63 -6.00
CA LEU A 400 37.52 -4.96 -6.57
C LEU A 400 36.97 -6.00 -5.57
N ILE A 401 36.16 -6.93 -6.05
CA ILE A 401 35.67 -8.10 -5.34
C ILE A 401 36.03 -9.32 -6.20
N GLY A 402 36.78 -10.28 -5.64
CA GLY A 402 37.27 -11.41 -6.41
C GLY A 402 38.08 -10.95 -7.62
N SER A 403 38.97 -9.97 -7.46
CA SER A 403 39.79 -9.35 -8.52
C SER A 403 38.99 -8.71 -9.68
N ARG A 404 37.67 -8.54 -9.51
CA ARG A 404 36.79 -7.90 -10.49
C ARG A 404 36.35 -6.53 -10.04
N GLU A 405 36.43 -5.55 -10.94
CA GLU A 405 36.00 -4.17 -10.69
C GLU A 405 34.47 -4.12 -10.54
N VAL A 406 34.01 -3.61 -9.39
CA VAL A 406 32.60 -3.53 -9.03
C VAL A 406 31.77 -2.70 -10.04
N SER A 407 32.35 -1.65 -10.63
CA SER A 407 31.68 -0.82 -11.63
C SER A 407 31.35 -1.55 -12.94
N GLN A 408 32.00 -2.69 -13.20
CA GLN A 408 31.79 -3.52 -14.40
C GLN A 408 30.82 -4.68 -14.15
N LEU A 409 30.42 -4.91 -12.90
CA LEU A 409 29.49 -5.96 -12.52
C LEU A 409 28.05 -5.48 -12.66
N THR A 410 27.16 -6.40 -13.07
CA THR A 410 25.74 -6.12 -13.07
C THR A 410 25.19 -6.11 -11.65
N ARG A 411 24.00 -5.53 -11.46
CA ARG A 411 23.34 -5.54 -10.15
C ARG A 411 23.09 -6.98 -9.68
N GLN A 412 22.72 -7.88 -10.57
CA GLN A 412 22.49 -9.30 -10.25
C GLN A 412 23.78 -10.01 -9.82
N ASP A 413 24.94 -9.72 -10.46
CA ASP A 413 26.24 -10.22 -10.01
C ASP A 413 26.55 -9.77 -8.57
N MET A 414 26.29 -8.49 -8.27
CA MET A 414 26.49 -7.94 -6.94
C MET A 414 25.54 -8.58 -5.91
N VAL A 415 24.25 -8.69 -6.23
CA VAL A 415 23.27 -9.30 -5.33
C VAL A 415 23.59 -10.77 -5.06
N ALA A 416 24.12 -11.52 -6.02
CA ALA A 416 24.53 -12.93 -5.81
C ALA A 416 25.69 -13.07 -4.80
N ASN A 417 26.61 -12.12 -4.77
CA ASN A 417 27.85 -12.24 -3.97
C ASN A 417 27.88 -11.35 -2.72
N VAL A 418 27.19 -10.20 -2.75
CA VAL A 418 27.25 -9.19 -1.68
C VAL A 418 25.91 -9.13 -0.94
N GLY A 419 25.94 -9.23 0.38
CA GLY A 419 24.81 -9.00 1.27
C GLY A 419 24.95 -7.67 1.98
N ILE A 420 23.91 -6.85 1.98
CA ILE A 420 23.92 -5.53 2.64
C ILE A 420 22.80 -5.46 3.65
N VAL A 421 23.15 -5.13 4.91
CA VAL A 421 22.18 -4.80 5.95
C VAL A 421 22.36 -3.33 6.30
N SER A 422 21.37 -2.51 6.00
CA SER A 422 21.39 -1.08 6.28
C SER A 422 20.97 -0.76 7.71
N GLN A 423 21.31 0.44 8.18
CA GLN A 423 20.95 0.97 9.49
C GLN A 423 19.42 0.96 9.73
N SER A 424 18.65 1.35 8.72
CA SER A 424 17.19 1.35 8.73
C SER A 424 16.67 0.45 7.61
N PRO A 425 16.53 -0.86 7.84
CA PRO A 425 16.14 -1.79 6.80
C PRO A 425 14.67 -1.59 6.41
N PHE A 426 14.41 -1.62 5.10
CA PHE A 426 13.06 -1.57 4.58
C PHE A 426 12.41 -2.96 4.62
N ILE A 427 11.21 -3.01 5.18
CA ILE A 427 10.37 -4.21 5.22
C ILE A 427 9.17 -3.96 4.31
N PHE A 428 8.99 -4.83 3.32
CA PHE A 428 7.87 -4.76 2.40
C PHE A 428 6.57 -5.21 3.08
N GLU A 429 5.45 -4.65 2.66
CA GLU A 429 4.14 -5.14 3.05
C GLU A 429 3.95 -6.57 2.55
N GLY A 430 3.48 -7.45 3.43
CA GLY A 430 3.35 -8.88 3.14
C GLY A 430 3.63 -9.72 4.38
N SER A 431 3.93 -10.98 4.18
CA SER A 431 4.26 -11.93 5.24
C SER A 431 5.75 -11.87 5.65
N ILE A 432 6.07 -12.45 6.80
CA ILE A 432 7.45 -12.67 7.22
C ILE A 432 8.20 -13.56 6.19
N ALA A 433 7.54 -14.61 5.68
CA ALA A 433 8.13 -15.51 4.67
C ALA A 433 8.50 -14.77 3.39
N GLU A 434 7.58 -13.96 2.82
CA GLU A 434 7.85 -13.14 1.64
C GLU A 434 9.03 -12.20 1.86
N ASN A 435 9.13 -11.58 3.04
CA ASN A 435 10.25 -10.72 3.37
C ASN A 435 11.58 -11.48 3.56
N LEU A 436 11.56 -12.69 4.10
CA LEU A 436 12.75 -13.53 4.23
C LEU A 436 13.28 -14.00 2.89
N LEU A 437 12.37 -14.50 2.04
CA LEU A 437 12.70 -15.08 0.74
C LEU A 437 12.99 -14.05 -0.34
N TYR A 438 12.63 -12.79 -0.14
CA TYR A 438 12.72 -11.71 -1.13
C TYR A 438 14.04 -11.67 -1.90
N ALA A 439 15.17 -11.81 -1.21
CA ALA A 439 16.49 -11.79 -1.85
C ALA A 439 16.83 -13.13 -2.53
N CYS A 440 16.31 -14.24 -2.04
CA CYS A 440 16.51 -15.57 -2.63
C CYS A 440 15.66 -15.71 -3.91
N GLU A 441 14.40 -15.29 -3.89
CA GLU A 441 13.52 -15.29 -5.05
C GLU A 441 14.08 -14.44 -6.19
N ALA A 442 14.69 -13.28 -5.88
CA ALA A 442 15.34 -12.43 -6.86
C ALA A 442 16.53 -13.11 -7.60
N LEU A 443 17.11 -14.16 -7.00
CA LEU A 443 18.22 -14.94 -7.57
C LEU A 443 17.77 -16.24 -8.24
N THR A 444 16.54 -16.70 -7.99
CA THR A 444 15.95 -17.89 -8.64
C THR A 444 15.46 -17.51 -10.03
N ASP A 445 16.29 -17.71 -11.04
CA ASP A 445 15.87 -17.68 -12.44
C ASP A 445 15.83 -19.13 -12.95
N GLU A 446 14.63 -19.72 -13.00
CA GLU A 446 14.40 -21.10 -13.47
C GLU A 446 14.96 -21.33 -14.87
N SER A 447 15.07 -20.30 -15.70
CA SER A 447 15.59 -20.36 -17.07
C SER A 447 17.12 -20.47 -17.14
N ARG A 448 17.85 -20.24 -16.03
CA ARG A 448 19.32 -20.09 -15.99
C ARG A 448 20.04 -21.01 -14.98
N GLY A 449 19.34 -22.02 -14.44
CA GLY A 449 19.95 -22.99 -13.50
C GLY A 449 20.30 -22.41 -12.14
N GLY A 450 19.54 -21.43 -11.66
CA GLY A 450 19.70 -20.84 -10.33
C GLY A 450 19.46 -21.88 -9.21
N ASN A 451 20.08 -21.68 -8.06
CA ASN A 451 19.83 -22.49 -6.87
C ASN A 451 18.34 -22.40 -6.50
N GLY A 452 17.75 -23.53 -6.15
CA GLY A 452 16.35 -23.56 -5.68
C GLY A 452 16.14 -22.70 -4.43
N LEU A 453 14.87 -22.40 -4.09
CA LEU A 453 14.55 -21.69 -2.85
C LEU A 453 15.09 -22.47 -1.64
N PRO A 454 15.50 -21.75 -0.55
CA PRO A 454 15.93 -22.37 0.70
C PRO A 454 14.86 -23.32 1.26
N SER A 455 15.29 -24.43 1.81
CA SER A 455 14.41 -25.38 2.49
C SER A 455 13.82 -24.77 3.77
N LEU A 456 12.73 -25.35 4.28
CA LEU A 456 12.16 -24.95 5.57
C LEU A 456 13.18 -25.06 6.70
N ASP A 457 14.02 -26.10 6.69
CA ASP A 457 15.09 -26.29 7.68
C ASP A 457 16.13 -25.18 7.64
N ASP A 458 16.54 -24.72 6.44
CA ASP A 458 17.45 -23.59 6.28
C ASP A 458 16.84 -22.31 6.85
N ILE A 459 15.56 -22.06 6.56
CA ILE A 459 14.82 -20.90 7.06
C ILE A 459 14.78 -20.96 8.60
N ILE A 460 14.36 -22.07 9.18
CA ILE A 460 14.29 -22.26 10.64
C ILE A 460 15.68 -22.09 11.28
N ALA A 461 16.72 -22.63 10.66
CA ALA A 461 18.09 -22.46 11.13
C ALA A 461 18.51 -20.99 11.20
N VAL A 462 18.19 -20.21 10.17
CA VAL A 462 18.49 -18.76 10.12
C VAL A 462 17.62 -17.97 11.10
N LEU A 463 16.35 -18.32 11.28
CA LEU A 463 15.48 -17.71 12.30
C LEU A 463 16.06 -17.93 13.72
N HIS A 464 16.54 -19.13 14.02
CA HIS A 464 17.22 -19.41 15.28
C HIS A 464 18.51 -18.60 15.44
N GLN A 465 19.34 -18.54 14.41
CA GLN A 465 20.61 -17.80 14.43
C GLN A 465 20.40 -16.32 14.75
N THR A 466 19.47 -15.69 14.07
CA THR A 466 19.18 -14.25 14.23
C THR A 466 18.35 -13.91 15.47
N GLY A 467 17.80 -14.93 16.14
CA GLY A 467 16.98 -14.78 17.34
C GLY A 467 15.57 -14.23 17.06
N ILE A 468 15.11 -14.23 15.81
CA ILE A 468 13.72 -13.87 15.47
C ILE A 468 12.77 -15.08 15.62
N PHE A 469 13.31 -16.30 15.75
CA PHE A 469 12.52 -17.53 15.88
C PHE A 469 11.44 -17.45 16.96
N ALA A 470 11.79 -16.94 18.15
CA ALA A 470 10.84 -16.80 19.25
C ALA A 470 9.69 -15.83 18.92
N ASP A 471 9.97 -14.77 18.15
CA ASP A 471 8.97 -13.82 17.69
C ASP A 471 8.02 -14.48 16.67
N VAL A 472 8.58 -15.21 15.69
CA VAL A 472 7.80 -15.94 14.66
C VAL A 472 6.93 -17.03 15.31
N LEU A 473 7.48 -17.79 16.24
CA LEU A 473 6.72 -18.80 16.98
C LEU A 473 5.57 -18.16 17.76
N ARG A 474 5.81 -17.00 18.41
CA ARG A 474 4.77 -16.26 19.12
C ARG A 474 3.68 -15.78 18.18
N PHE A 475 4.01 -15.30 16.97
CA PHE A 475 3.02 -14.94 15.95
C PHE A 475 2.18 -16.16 15.54
N GLY A 476 2.82 -17.31 15.29
CA GLY A 476 2.12 -18.56 15.01
C GLY A 476 1.17 -18.98 16.12
N LEU A 477 1.63 -18.98 17.36
CA LEU A 477 0.80 -19.31 18.54
C LEU A 477 -0.38 -18.36 18.72
N ASN A 478 -0.26 -17.09 18.31
CA ASN A 478 -1.31 -16.09 18.40
C ASN A 478 -2.20 -16.01 17.13
N THR A 479 -2.03 -16.92 16.19
CA THR A 479 -2.86 -16.99 14.99
C THR A 479 -4.21 -17.64 15.26
N LEU A 480 -5.27 -17.14 14.61
CA LEU A 480 -6.59 -17.74 14.54
C LEU A 480 -6.63 -18.66 13.32
N LEU A 481 -7.00 -19.91 13.52
CA LEU A 481 -7.19 -20.85 12.40
C LEU A 481 -8.59 -20.70 11.78
N THR A 482 -8.70 -21.01 10.49
CA THR A 482 -9.98 -21.07 9.79
C THR A 482 -10.51 -22.51 9.68
N PRO A 483 -11.83 -22.75 9.72
CA PRO A 483 -12.41 -24.08 9.70
C PRO A 483 -12.00 -24.93 8.47
N ASP A 484 -11.83 -24.29 7.32
CA ASP A 484 -11.58 -24.96 6.04
C ASP A 484 -10.11 -25.37 5.83
N ARG A 485 -9.21 -24.89 6.67
CA ARG A 485 -7.76 -25.15 6.56
C ARG A 485 -7.24 -25.81 7.84
N HIS A 486 -6.21 -26.63 7.70
CA HIS A 486 -5.45 -27.20 8.83
C HIS A 486 -6.21 -28.18 9.74
N GLN A 487 -7.15 -28.97 9.21
CA GLN A 487 -7.94 -29.93 10.01
C GLN A 487 -7.09 -30.91 10.82
N GLU A 488 -5.98 -31.43 10.27
CA GLU A 488 -5.07 -32.34 10.98
C GLU A 488 -4.32 -31.62 12.13
N LEU A 489 -3.95 -30.35 11.91
CA LEU A 489 -3.35 -29.52 12.95
C LEU A 489 -4.34 -29.28 14.10
N VAL A 490 -5.60 -28.98 13.79
CA VAL A 490 -6.68 -28.79 14.78
C VAL A 490 -6.79 -30.01 15.68
N LYS A 491 -6.83 -31.22 15.10
CA LYS A 491 -6.85 -32.48 15.87
C LYS A 491 -5.61 -32.63 16.75
N SER A 492 -4.46 -32.22 16.24
CA SER A 492 -3.20 -32.29 16.96
C SER A 492 -3.14 -31.29 18.12
N ILE A 493 -3.66 -30.06 17.93
CA ILE A 493 -3.77 -29.03 18.99
C ILE A 493 -4.69 -29.51 20.12
N ILE A 494 -5.84 -30.16 19.81
CA ILE A 494 -6.72 -30.73 20.84
C ILE A 494 -6.00 -31.83 21.64
N ARG A 495 -5.18 -32.65 20.98
CA ARG A 495 -4.35 -33.66 21.69
C ARG A 495 -3.29 -33.01 22.58
N VAL A 496 -2.65 -31.93 22.13
CA VAL A 496 -1.69 -31.15 22.93
C VAL A 496 -2.38 -30.51 24.13
N ARG A 497 -3.59 -29.89 23.95
CA ARG A 497 -4.44 -29.36 25.04
C ARG A 497 -4.62 -30.39 26.16
N ARG A 498 -5.05 -31.60 25.81
CA ARG A 498 -5.28 -32.68 26.78
C ARG A 498 -3.99 -33.04 27.51
N LYS A 499 -2.89 -33.22 26.77
CA LYS A 499 -1.58 -33.53 27.35
C LYS A 499 -1.04 -32.38 28.21
N PHE A 500 -1.30 -31.13 27.88
CA PHE A 500 -0.94 -29.98 28.67
C PHE A 500 -1.63 -30.00 30.04
N GLN A 501 -2.92 -30.26 30.07
CA GLN A 501 -3.70 -30.39 31.29
C GLN A 501 -3.25 -31.60 32.13
N GLU A 502 -3.02 -32.77 31.51
CA GLU A 502 -2.57 -33.99 32.20
C GLU A 502 -1.18 -33.79 32.83
N LYS A 503 -0.21 -33.23 32.11
CA LYS A 503 1.19 -33.12 32.52
C LYS A 503 1.43 -31.96 33.48
N TYR A 504 0.77 -30.83 33.26
CA TYR A 504 1.06 -29.59 33.96
C TYR A 504 -0.11 -29.08 34.81
N GLY A 505 -1.29 -29.67 34.71
CA GLY A 505 -2.50 -29.21 35.41
C GLY A 505 -2.32 -29.08 36.92
N ARG A 506 -1.77 -30.08 37.60
CA ARG A 506 -1.50 -30.02 39.07
C ARG A 506 -0.44 -29.00 39.41
N ARG A 507 0.64 -28.90 38.63
CA ARG A 507 1.76 -27.99 38.89
C ARG A 507 1.39 -26.52 38.66
N LEU A 508 0.47 -26.28 37.71
CA LEU A 508 0.02 -24.94 37.38
C LEU A 508 -1.28 -24.52 38.07
N SER A 509 -1.85 -25.37 38.94
CA SER A 509 -3.13 -25.10 39.60
C SER A 509 -3.13 -23.81 40.41
N ASP A 510 -1.99 -23.39 40.99
CA ASP A 510 -1.88 -22.13 41.74
C ASP A 510 -1.93 -20.88 40.81
N TYR A 511 -1.57 -21.03 39.56
CA TYR A 511 -1.45 -19.94 38.58
C TYR A 511 -2.53 -19.95 37.50
N VAL A 512 -3.18 -21.11 37.27
CA VAL A 512 -4.11 -21.35 36.19
C VAL A 512 -5.38 -22.01 36.72
N GLU A 513 -6.53 -21.55 36.23
CA GLU A 513 -7.82 -22.23 36.31
C GLU A 513 -8.17 -22.74 34.92
N PHE A 514 -8.14 -24.07 34.74
CA PHE A 514 -8.49 -24.69 33.47
C PHE A 514 -10.01 -24.67 33.25
N PHE A 515 -10.42 -24.53 32.00
CA PHE A 515 -11.84 -24.60 31.66
C PHE A 515 -12.35 -26.04 31.80
N ASP A 516 -13.36 -26.17 32.62
CA ASP A 516 -14.09 -27.44 32.88
C ASP A 516 -15.59 -27.17 32.71
N GLU A 517 -16.23 -27.98 31.84
CA GLU A 517 -17.66 -27.86 31.59
C GLU A 517 -18.53 -28.18 32.81
N ASN A 518 -18.02 -29.00 33.74
CA ASN A 518 -18.73 -29.50 34.89
C ASN A 518 -18.39 -28.74 36.20
N ALA A 519 -17.49 -27.74 36.12
CA ALA A 519 -17.09 -26.98 37.30
C ALA A 519 -17.44 -25.48 37.18
N TYR A 520 -17.70 -24.85 38.30
CA TYR A 520 -17.80 -23.39 38.37
C TYR A 520 -16.40 -22.80 38.40
N LEU A 521 -16.16 -21.86 37.50
CA LEU A 521 -14.86 -21.21 37.34
C LEU A 521 -14.79 -19.95 38.20
N SER A 522 -14.02 -19.96 39.27
CA SER A 522 -13.92 -18.86 40.25
C SER A 522 -13.22 -17.63 39.68
N TYR A 523 -12.31 -17.81 38.68
CA TYR A 523 -11.60 -16.73 38.01
C TYR A 523 -12.27 -16.29 36.68
N SER A 524 -13.47 -16.80 36.41
CA SER A 524 -14.37 -16.32 35.36
C SER A 524 -15.52 -15.54 36.00
N SER A 525 -16.03 -14.52 35.29
CA SER A 525 -17.19 -13.76 35.76
C SER A 525 -18.46 -14.62 35.80
N VAL A 526 -19.47 -14.19 36.53
CA VAL A 526 -20.79 -14.86 36.53
C VAL A 526 -21.38 -14.96 35.13
N ALA A 527 -21.23 -13.91 34.31
CA ALA A 527 -21.64 -13.92 32.91
C ALA A 527 -20.92 -15.00 32.12
N GLU A 528 -19.58 -15.09 32.24
CA GLU A 528 -18.76 -16.09 31.54
C GLU A 528 -19.05 -17.53 32.04
N ASN A 529 -19.40 -17.69 33.32
CA ASN A 529 -19.86 -18.97 33.83
C ASN A 529 -21.19 -19.41 33.23
N LEU A 530 -22.12 -18.49 33.02
CA LEU A 530 -23.44 -18.77 32.43
C LEU A 530 -23.33 -19.05 30.92
N THR A 531 -22.58 -18.22 30.21
CA THR A 531 -22.45 -18.35 28.75
C THR A 531 -21.47 -19.45 28.33
N PHE A 532 -20.40 -19.65 29.06
CA PHE A 532 -19.29 -20.61 28.85
C PHE A 532 -18.87 -20.70 27.39
N GLY A 533 -18.61 -19.52 26.79
CA GLY A 533 -18.26 -19.38 25.39
C GLY A 533 -17.87 -17.95 25.01
N THR A 534 -17.50 -17.77 23.76
CA THR A 534 -17.22 -16.44 23.18
C THR A 534 -18.43 -16.00 22.36
N ALA A 535 -18.91 -14.79 22.60
CA ALA A 535 -19.97 -14.19 21.82
C ALA A 535 -19.48 -13.86 20.40
N ASN A 536 -20.22 -14.30 19.38
CA ASN A 536 -19.94 -14.00 17.97
C ASN A 536 -20.65 -12.72 17.49
N ARG A 537 -21.64 -12.24 18.28
CA ARG A 537 -22.40 -11.03 17.97
C ARG A 537 -22.15 -9.98 19.06
N PRO A 538 -21.93 -8.70 18.70
CA PRO A 538 -21.64 -7.63 19.67
C PRO A 538 -22.72 -7.46 20.76
N GLU A 539 -23.98 -7.74 20.44
CA GLU A 539 -25.13 -7.64 21.35
C GLU A 539 -25.07 -8.64 22.51
N PHE A 540 -24.30 -9.74 22.37
CA PHE A 540 -24.04 -10.74 23.39
C PHE A 540 -22.67 -10.60 24.07
N ALA A 541 -21.89 -9.55 23.76
CA ALA A 541 -20.66 -9.28 24.49
C ALA A 541 -20.93 -9.09 26.00
N ASN A 542 -19.99 -9.52 26.86
CA ASN A 542 -20.19 -9.54 28.30
C ASN A 542 -20.69 -8.21 28.86
N PHE A 543 -20.24 -7.07 28.34
CA PHE A 543 -20.66 -5.73 28.77
C PHE A 543 -22.06 -5.32 28.26
N ASN A 544 -22.64 -6.04 27.30
CA ASN A 544 -23.97 -5.78 26.75
C ASN A 544 -25.03 -6.76 27.29
N LEU A 545 -24.63 -7.85 27.95
CA LEU A 545 -25.54 -8.92 28.38
C LEU A 545 -26.64 -8.43 29.30
N SER A 546 -26.34 -7.49 30.19
CA SER A 546 -27.35 -6.91 31.10
C SER A 546 -28.48 -6.18 30.37
N ARG A 547 -28.23 -5.69 29.16
CA ARG A 547 -29.17 -4.94 28.31
C ARG A 547 -29.69 -5.77 27.12
N ASN A 548 -29.25 -7.03 26.99
CA ASN A 548 -29.72 -7.92 25.93
C ASN A 548 -31.06 -8.55 26.29
N ASP A 549 -32.10 -8.28 25.48
CA ASP A 549 -33.48 -8.73 25.77
C ASP A 549 -33.60 -10.27 25.80
N TYR A 550 -32.87 -11.00 24.94
CA TYR A 550 -32.90 -12.45 24.98
C TYR A 550 -32.29 -12.99 26.27
N PHE A 551 -31.13 -12.47 26.67
CA PHE A 551 -30.45 -12.90 27.90
C PHE A 551 -31.20 -12.54 29.15
N THR A 552 -31.75 -11.31 29.26
CA THR A 552 -32.55 -10.86 30.41
C THR A 552 -33.86 -11.62 30.53
N LYS A 553 -34.51 -11.97 29.40
CA LYS A 553 -35.69 -12.83 29.38
C LYS A 553 -35.34 -14.24 29.86
N PHE A 554 -34.23 -14.81 29.41
CA PHE A 554 -33.72 -16.10 29.89
C PHE A 554 -33.51 -16.07 31.42
N LEU A 555 -32.82 -15.05 31.95
CA LEU A 555 -32.61 -14.90 33.40
C LEU A 555 -33.93 -14.82 34.19
N GLY A 556 -34.94 -14.13 33.64
CA GLY A 556 -36.26 -14.03 34.23
C GLY A 556 -37.04 -15.35 34.24
N THR A 557 -36.98 -16.08 33.14
CA THR A 557 -37.67 -17.40 32.98
C THR A 557 -37.03 -18.47 33.88
N GLU A 558 -35.73 -18.37 34.17
CA GLU A 558 -34.99 -19.34 34.99
C GLU A 558 -34.84 -18.92 36.46
N ASP A 559 -35.59 -17.91 36.90
CA ASP A 559 -35.58 -17.34 38.25
C ASP A 559 -34.20 -16.81 38.73
N LEU A 560 -33.25 -16.62 37.79
CA LEU A 560 -31.92 -16.11 38.11
C LEU A 560 -31.89 -14.57 38.28
N LEU A 561 -32.79 -13.84 37.64
CA LEU A 561 -32.75 -12.37 37.61
C LEU A 561 -32.79 -11.77 39.01
N ARG A 562 -33.72 -12.22 39.85
CA ARG A 562 -33.84 -11.75 41.23
C ARG A 562 -32.61 -12.06 42.09
N LEU A 563 -32.06 -13.27 41.94
CA LEU A 563 -30.86 -13.71 42.66
C LEU A 563 -29.64 -12.86 42.27
N LEU A 564 -29.42 -12.63 40.95
CA LEU A 564 -28.31 -11.82 40.47
C LEU A 564 -28.43 -10.35 40.91
N ILE A 565 -29.62 -9.77 40.88
CA ILE A 565 -29.84 -8.43 41.37
C ILE A 565 -29.51 -8.34 42.88
N HIS A 566 -29.92 -9.33 43.69
CA HIS A 566 -29.60 -9.39 45.12
C HIS A 566 -28.07 -9.44 45.35
N ILE A 567 -27.35 -10.21 44.54
CA ILE A 567 -25.88 -10.25 44.54
C ILE A 567 -25.32 -8.88 44.16
N GLY A 568 -25.87 -8.23 43.15
CA GLY A 568 -25.48 -6.88 42.73
C GLY A 568 -25.66 -5.84 43.84
N VAL A 569 -26.75 -5.89 44.56
CA VAL A 569 -27.00 -5.03 45.76
C VAL A 569 -25.96 -5.28 46.85
N LYS A 570 -25.66 -6.55 47.14
CA LYS A 570 -24.69 -6.93 48.16
C LYS A 570 -23.28 -6.48 47.81
N LEU A 571 -22.89 -6.68 46.52
CA LEU A 571 -21.62 -6.23 45.96
C LEU A 571 -21.50 -4.71 46.00
N ALA A 572 -22.54 -3.99 45.54
CA ALA A 572 -22.56 -2.54 45.57
C ALA A 572 -22.43 -1.99 46.99
N SER A 573 -23.18 -2.56 47.97
CA SER A 573 -23.08 -2.14 49.37
C SER A 573 -21.67 -2.33 49.90
N GLN A 574 -21.10 -3.53 49.77
CA GLN A 574 -19.75 -3.81 50.26
C GLN A 574 -18.68 -2.97 49.58
N THR A 575 -18.77 -2.80 48.27
CA THR A 575 -17.80 -1.99 47.53
C THR A 575 -17.85 -0.52 47.95
N VAL A 576 -19.05 0.03 48.09
CA VAL A 576 -19.24 1.41 48.57
C VAL A 576 -18.75 1.58 50.00
N ASP A 577 -19.01 0.61 50.87
CA ASP A 577 -18.59 0.66 52.29
C ASP A 577 -17.05 0.57 52.42
N ILE A 578 -16.38 -0.25 51.59
CA ILE A 578 -14.93 -0.47 51.65
C ILE A 578 -14.15 0.61 50.88
N LEU A 579 -14.55 0.91 49.63
CA LEU A 579 -13.79 1.76 48.73
C LEU A 579 -14.29 3.20 48.67
N GLY A 580 -15.47 3.48 49.26
CA GLY A 580 -16.15 4.75 49.09
C GLY A 580 -15.42 5.99 49.62
N ASN A 581 -14.41 5.81 50.48
CA ASN A 581 -13.58 6.89 51.02
C ASN A 581 -12.13 6.88 50.49
N LEU A 582 -11.80 5.98 49.56
CA LEU A 582 -10.47 5.90 48.97
C LEU A 582 -10.32 6.83 47.77
N PRO A 583 -9.12 7.33 47.50
CA PRO A 583 -8.84 8.12 46.28
C PRO A 583 -9.06 7.26 45.02
N PRO A 584 -9.49 7.86 43.88
CA PRO A 584 -9.84 7.15 42.64
C PRO A 584 -8.67 6.33 42.00
N ASP A 585 -7.44 6.71 42.26
CA ASP A 585 -6.21 6.11 41.80
C ASP A 585 -5.70 4.95 42.71
N ASN A 586 -6.46 4.55 43.69
CA ASN A 586 -6.06 3.49 44.61
C ASN A 586 -6.12 2.11 43.93
N VAL A 587 -5.04 1.31 44.09
CA VAL A 587 -4.89 -0.04 43.55
C VAL A 587 -6.05 -1.00 43.88
N PHE A 588 -6.76 -0.79 44.94
CA PHE A 588 -7.93 -1.63 45.31
C PHE A 588 -9.09 -1.54 44.32
N PHE A 589 -9.17 -0.47 43.52
CA PHE A 589 -10.16 -0.39 42.44
C PHE A 589 -9.87 -1.36 41.31
N GLU A 590 -8.62 -1.72 41.04
CA GLU A 590 -8.24 -2.73 40.03
C GLU A 590 -8.77 -4.14 40.38
N GLN A 591 -8.95 -4.42 41.69
CA GLN A 591 -9.46 -5.70 42.20
C GLN A 591 -10.95 -5.62 42.59
N SER A 592 -11.64 -4.55 42.18
CA SER A 592 -13.06 -4.33 42.42
C SER A 592 -13.88 -4.58 41.17
N PRO A 593 -15.13 -5.10 41.30
CA PRO A 593 -16.02 -5.21 40.15
C PRO A 593 -16.59 -3.86 39.68
N MET A 594 -16.28 -2.78 40.41
CA MET A 594 -16.78 -1.41 40.22
C MET A 594 -15.60 -0.43 40.09
N SER A 595 -15.62 0.44 39.10
CA SER A 595 -14.62 1.50 38.97
C SER A 595 -14.90 2.68 39.92
N ALA A 596 -13.87 3.49 40.18
CA ALA A 596 -14.01 4.70 41.01
C ALA A 596 -15.05 5.68 40.45
N GLU A 597 -15.15 5.78 39.13
CA GLU A 597 -16.10 6.67 38.44
C GLU A 597 -17.55 6.22 38.56
N GLU A 598 -17.80 4.93 38.69
CA GLU A 598 -19.13 4.34 38.83
C GLU A 598 -19.67 4.47 40.27
N LEU A 599 -18.81 4.63 41.26
CA LEU A 599 -19.12 4.59 42.68
C LEU A 599 -20.21 5.60 43.12
N PRO A 600 -20.25 6.87 42.62
CA PRO A 600 -21.33 7.81 42.97
C PRO A 600 -22.73 7.34 42.54
N ALA A 601 -22.81 6.71 41.35
CA ALA A 601 -24.06 6.19 40.80
C ALA A 601 -24.61 5.04 41.67
N TYR A 602 -23.75 4.11 42.08
CA TYR A 602 -24.17 3.02 42.95
C TYR A 602 -24.54 3.48 44.36
N ARG A 603 -23.92 4.54 44.91
CA ARG A 603 -24.37 5.19 46.17
C ARG A 603 -25.80 5.66 46.06
N LEU A 604 -26.15 6.35 44.98
CA LEU A 604 -27.52 6.83 44.77
C LEU A 604 -28.54 5.67 44.72
N VAL A 605 -28.19 4.60 43.99
CA VAL A 605 -29.04 3.39 43.91
C VAL A 605 -29.23 2.74 45.26
N LEU A 606 -28.19 2.63 46.08
CA LEU A 606 -28.27 2.08 47.44
C LEU A 606 -29.08 2.98 48.40
N GLU A 607 -28.97 4.30 48.30
CA GLU A 607 -29.79 5.24 49.07
C GLU A 607 -31.27 5.16 48.69
N GLN A 608 -31.58 4.99 47.40
CA GLN A 608 -32.96 4.78 46.95
C GLN A 608 -33.53 3.47 47.50
N LEU A 609 -32.75 2.37 47.47
CA LEU A 609 -33.13 1.08 48.05
C LEU A 609 -33.37 1.14 49.56
N ARG A 610 -32.60 1.96 50.30
CA ARG A 610 -32.80 2.16 51.76
C ARG A 610 -34.04 2.98 52.07
N ARG A 611 -34.44 3.93 51.20
CA ARG A 611 -35.59 4.84 51.42
C ARG A 611 -36.95 4.28 50.97
N ARG A 612 -36.94 3.34 50.03
CA ARG A 612 -38.14 2.77 49.38
C ARG A 612 -38.09 1.24 49.45
N GLN A 613 -39.26 0.63 49.67
CA GLN A 613 -39.40 -0.81 49.50
C GLN A 613 -39.02 -1.18 48.06
N ALA A 614 -38.32 -2.30 47.87
CA ALA A 614 -37.62 -2.72 46.65
C ALA A 614 -38.45 -2.81 45.34
N GLN A 615 -39.69 -2.37 45.34
CA GLN A 615 -40.64 -2.48 44.23
C GLN A 615 -40.66 -1.30 43.27
N GLU A 616 -39.86 -0.25 43.47
CA GLU A 616 -39.92 0.98 42.66
C GLU A 616 -38.54 1.50 42.18
N LEU A 617 -37.56 0.63 41.86
CA LEU A 617 -36.33 1.05 41.23
C LEU A 617 -36.56 1.36 39.73
N ALA A 618 -35.89 2.40 39.21
CA ALA A 618 -35.88 2.66 37.78
C ALA A 618 -35.24 1.50 37.00
N THR A 619 -35.73 1.22 35.84
CA THR A 619 -35.22 0.12 34.99
C THR A 619 -33.70 0.19 34.80
N GLU A 620 -33.13 1.40 34.67
CA GLU A 620 -31.69 1.61 34.50
C GLU A 620 -30.90 1.20 35.76
N ASP A 621 -31.43 1.41 36.94
CA ASP A 621 -30.79 1.02 38.20
C ASP A 621 -30.79 -0.51 38.40
N TYR A 622 -31.85 -1.18 37.97
CA TYR A 622 -31.91 -2.64 37.91
C TYR A 622 -30.83 -3.20 36.95
N LEU A 623 -30.69 -2.59 35.77
CA LEU A 623 -29.70 -3.02 34.79
C LEU A 623 -28.26 -2.83 35.26
N ARG A 624 -27.99 -1.74 36.03
CA ARG A 624 -26.68 -1.50 36.65
C ARG A 624 -26.35 -2.55 37.71
N LEU A 625 -27.29 -2.91 38.55
CA LEU A 625 -27.10 -3.93 39.59
C LEU A 625 -26.87 -5.31 38.95
N LEU A 626 -27.64 -5.64 37.89
CA LEU A 626 -27.46 -6.86 37.12
C LEU A 626 -26.08 -6.89 36.44
N GLU A 627 -25.66 -5.79 35.84
CA GLU A 627 -24.35 -5.65 35.20
C GLU A 627 -23.22 -5.89 36.21
N LEU A 628 -23.31 -5.30 37.42
CA LEU A 628 -22.33 -5.52 38.46
C LEU A 628 -22.25 -6.98 38.90
N ALA A 629 -23.41 -7.66 39.06
CA ALA A 629 -23.46 -9.08 39.39
C ALA A 629 -22.85 -9.96 38.25
N LEU A 630 -23.12 -9.62 36.99
CA LEU A 630 -22.61 -10.35 35.87
C LEU A 630 -21.08 -10.19 35.69
N ARG A 631 -20.54 -9.00 35.99
CA ARG A 631 -19.07 -8.72 35.97
C ARG A 631 -18.34 -9.36 37.18
N PHE A 632 -19.03 -9.73 38.22
CA PHE A 632 -18.41 -10.25 39.43
C PHE A 632 -17.63 -11.53 39.18
N THR A 633 -16.36 -11.56 39.60
CA THR A 633 -15.41 -12.68 39.51
C THR A 633 -14.91 -13.02 40.90
N PRO A 634 -15.45 -14.07 41.55
CA PRO A 634 -15.17 -14.36 42.95
C PRO A 634 -13.70 -14.51 43.33
N GLY A 635 -12.91 -15.15 42.47
CA GLY A 635 -11.47 -15.38 42.66
C GLY A 635 -10.61 -14.11 42.62
N ILE A 636 -11.07 -13.06 41.94
CA ILE A 636 -10.39 -11.76 41.83
C ILE A 636 -10.91 -10.78 42.87
N HIS A 637 -12.22 -10.60 42.91
CA HIS A 637 -12.82 -9.51 43.67
C HIS A 637 -12.96 -9.79 45.18
N LYS A 638 -12.89 -11.04 45.61
CA LYS A 638 -12.83 -11.53 47.01
C LYS A 638 -13.77 -10.81 48.01
N MET A 639 -14.84 -10.19 47.56
CA MET A 639 -15.76 -9.40 48.39
C MET A 639 -16.92 -10.24 48.92
N VAL A 640 -17.57 -10.99 48.05
CA VAL A 640 -18.72 -11.84 48.36
C VAL A 640 -18.43 -13.26 48.02
N GLY A 641 -18.60 -14.19 48.93
CA GLY A 641 -18.57 -15.63 48.60
C GLY A 641 -19.85 -16.04 47.88
N LEU A 642 -19.71 -16.72 46.75
CA LEU A 642 -20.85 -17.43 46.13
C LEU A 642 -20.99 -18.81 46.79
N GLY A 643 -22.13 -19.05 47.46
CA GLY A 643 -22.42 -20.34 48.09
C GLY A 643 -22.41 -21.48 47.05
N GLU A 644 -22.08 -22.70 47.50
CA GLU A 644 -22.01 -23.89 46.61
C GLU A 644 -23.33 -24.16 45.88
N ASP A 645 -24.48 -23.97 46.56
CA ASP A 645 -25.83 -24.12 45.98
C ASP A 645 -26.02 -23.19 44.77
N LEU A 646 -25.55 -21.94 44.88
CA LEU A 646 -25.66 -20.96 43.79
C LEU A 646 -24.71 -21.30 42.63
N GLN A 647 -23.51 -21.78 42.93
CA GLN A 647 -22.56 -22.25 41.89
C GLN A 647 -23.15 -23.43 41.11
N GLN A 648 -23.76 -24.38 41.80
CA GLN A 648 -24.44 -25.52 41.16
C GLN A 648 -25.67 -25.07 40.34
N LEU A 649 -26.46 -24.14 40.85
CA LEU A 649 -27.56 -23.55 40.11
C LEU A 649 -27.07 -22.89 38.80
N LEU A 650 -26.01 -22.08 38.88
CA LEU A 650 -25.42 -21.44 37.69
C LEU A 650 -24.91 -22.47 36.65
N LEU A 651 -24.36 -23.60 37.11
CA LEU A 651 -23.96 -24.70 36.21
C LEU A 651 -25.17 -25.38 35.55
N GLU A 652 -26.21 -25.65 36.25
CA GLU A 652 -27.47 -26.16 35.67
C GLU A 652 -28.01 -25.21 34.60
N LYS A 653 -28.08 -23.91 34.94
CA LYS A 653 -28.59 -22.91 34.01
C LYS A 653 -27.67 -22.64 32.81
N ARG A 654 -26.35 -22.85 32.94
CA ARG A 654 -25.37 -22.88 31.82
C ARG A 654 -25.84 -23.87 30.75
N ALA A 655 -26.16 -25.12 31.15
CA ALA A 655 -26.57 -26.13 30.19
C ALA A 655 -27.87 -25.74 29.46
N ARG A 656 -28.83 -25.17 30.20
CA ARG A 656 -30.11 -24.70 29.64
C ARG A 656 -29.92 -23.50 28.74
N PHE A 657 -29.06 -22.54 29.11
CA PHE A 657 -28.73 -21.39 28.25
C PHE A 657 -28.14 -21.86 26.92
N ARG A 658 -27.15 -22.76 26.97
CA ARG A 658 -26.54 -23.35 25.78
C ARG A 658 -27.58 -24.04 24.88
N ALA A 659 -28.45 -24.85 25.43
CA ALA A 659 -29.49 -25.55 24.68
C ALA A 659 -30.48 -24.58 24.01
N ASN A 660 -30.95 -23.56 24.74
CA ASN A 660 -31.91 -22.59 24.23
C ASN A 660 -31.31 -21.73 23.13
N ILE A 661 -30.15 -21.12 23.38
CA ILE A 661 -29.56 -20.19 22.39
C ILE A 661 -29.02 -20.92 21.15
N SER A 662 -28.53 -22.18 21.28
CA SER A 662 -28.13 -22.98 20.12
C SER A 662 -29.31 -23.36 19.22
N ARG A 663 -30.52 -23.46 19.79
CA ARG A 663 -31.74 -23.68 19.01
C ARG A 663 -32.26 -22.39 18.37
N ASP A 664 -32.30 -21.32 19.14
CA ASP A 664 -32.98 -20.06 18.76
C ASP A 664 -32.07 -19.15 17.94
N LEU A 665 -30.77 -19.12 18.24
CA LEU A 665 -29.73 -18.27 17.61
C LEU A 665 -28.40 -19.04 17.52
N PRO A 666 -28.28 -20.04 16.64
CA PRO A 666 -27.13 -20.98 16.61
C PRO A 666 -25.77 -20.32 16.42
N ASP A 667 -25.73 -19.15 15.74
CA ASP A 667 -24.49 -18.40 15.47
C ASP A 667 -24.13 -17.36 16.54
N ALA A 668 -24.92 -17.23 17.66
CA ALA A 668 -24.70 -16.20 18.64
C ALA A 668 -23.46 -16.42 19.50
N PHE A 669 -23.10 -17.68 19.78
CA PHE A 669 -21.95 -18.06 20.62
C PHE A 669 -21.14 -19.20 19.99
N THR A 670 -19.83 -19.15 20.21
CA THR A 670 -18.92 -20.30 20.11
C THR A 670 -18.67 -20.82 21.53
N PHE A 671 -19.29 -21.95 21.88
CA PHE A 671 -19.16 -22.54 23.22
C PHE A 671 -17.82 -23.21 23.45
N TYR A 672 -17.32 -23.14 24.66
CA TYR A 672 -16.11 -23.87 25.05
C TYR A 672 -16.40 -25.35 25.22
N SER A 673 -15.60 -26.19 24.54
CA SER A 673 -15.64 -27.63 24.62
C SER A 673 -14.23 -28.18 24.73
N SER A 674 -14.02 -29.15 25.63
CA SER A 674 -12.71 -29.80 25.80
C SER A 674 -12.33 -30.64 24.58
N HIS A 675 -13.28 -31.06 23.77
CA HIS A 675 -13.12 -31.97 22.62
C HIS A 675 -13.10 -31.24 21.26
N GLU A 676 -13.44 -29.96 21.24
CA GLU A 676 -13.54 -29.17 20.01
C GLU A 676 -12.54 -28.02 19.99
N TYR A 677 -12.12 -27.64 18.80
CA TYR A 677 -11.28 -26.47 18.59
C TYR A 677 -12.13 -25.20 18.55
N ILE A 678 -11.69 -24.16 19.24
CA ILE A 678 -12.39 -22.89 19.30
C ILE A 678 -11.78 -21.94 18.28
N TYR A 679 -12.42 -21.78 17.14
CA TYR A 679 -11.90 -20.97 16.01
C TYR A 679 -11.86 -19.46 16.30
N SER A 680 -12.62 -18.98 17.27
CA SER A 680 -12.55 -17.59 17.76
C SER A 680 -11.38 -17.34 18.73
N GLN A 681 -10.60 -18.38 19.04
CA GLN A 681 -9.44 -18.30 19.95
C GLN A 681 -8.15 -18.64 19.21
N THR A 682 -7.04 -18.05 19.67
CA THR A 682 -5.71 -18.33 19.11
C THR A 682 -5.28 -19.77 19.36
N ILE A 683 -4.28 -20.25 18.64
CA ILE A 683 -3.68 -21.56 18.87
C ILE A 683 -3.21 -21.69 20.32
N LEU A 684 -2.52 -20.66 20.85
CA LEU A 684 -2.07 -20.61 22.24
C LEU A 684 -3.25 -20.82 23.22
N ASN A 685 -4.32 -20.05 23.05
CA ASN A 685 -5.49 -20.13 23.92
C ASN A 685 -6.22 -21.48 23.79
N ASN A 686 -6.21 -22.09 22.62
CA ASN A 686 -6.73 -23.43 22.40
C ASN A 686 -5.91 -24.51 23.12
N ILE A 687 -4.60 -24.37 23.20
CA ILE A 687 -3.75 -25.31 23.95
C ILE A 687 -3.89 -25.07 25.46
N PHE A 688 -3.82 -23.80 25.87
CA PHE A 688 -3.88 -23.37 27.27
C PHE A 688 -5.23 -23.69 27.91
N PHE A 689 -6.33 -23.42 27.21
CA PHE A 689 -7.72 -23.71 27.57
C PHE A 689 -8.04 -23.44 29.04
N GLY A 690 -7.84 -22.18 29.44
CA GLY A 690 -8.04 -21.76 30.85
C GLY A 690 -7.84 -20.25 31.01
N LYS A 691 -7.85 -19.82 32.26
CA LYS A 691 -7.55 -18.44 32.70
C LYS A 691 -6.39 -18.42 33.69
N THR A 692 -5.60 -17.35 33.61
CA THR A 692 -4.54 -17.09 34.61
C THR A 692 -5.15 -16.50 35.89
N LYS A 693 -4.75 -17.02 37.03
CA LYS A 693 -5.20 -16.52 38.36
C LYS A 693 -4.44 -15.25 38.76
N THR A 694 -3.28 -15.00 38.15
CA THR A 694 -2.43 -13.84 38.45
C THR A 694 -1.92 -13.22 37.15
N ALA A 695 -1.78 -11.90 37.13
CA ALA A 695 -1.21 -11.14 36.03
C ALA A 695 0.34 -11.21 35.99
N SER A 696 0.99 -12.17 36.67
CA SER A 696 2.43 -12.29 36.73
C SER A 696 3.02 -12.65 35.36
N ALA A 697 3.90 -11.80 34.83
CA ALA A 697 4.63 -12.06 33.59
C ALA A 697 5.45 -13.38 33.67
N GLN A 698 5.98 -13.70 34.85
CA GLN A 698 6.75 -14.93 35.05
C GLN A 698 5.88 -16.20 34.93
N ALA A 699 4.63 -16.14 35.40
CA ALA A 699 3.68 -17.25 35.22
C ALA A 699 3.31 -17.45 33.76
N GLN A 700 3.04 -16.37 33.01
CA GLN A 700 2.74 -16.42 31.56
C GLN A 700 3.91 -16.98 30.76
N GLU A 701 5.15 -16.56 31.08
CA GLU A 701 6.35 -17.09 30.44
C GLU A 701 6.52 -18.58 30.72
N GLY A 702 6.34 -19.01 31.95
CA GLY A 702 6.41 -20.43 32.36
C GLY A 702 5.34 -21.29 31.63
N ILE A 703 4.11 -20.79 31.47
CA ILE A 703 3.06 -21.46 30.71
C ILE A 703 3.49 -21.62 29.24
N THR A 704 3.97 -20.54 28.63
CA THR A 704 4.40 -20.54 27.23
C THR A 704 5.55 -21.50 27.00
N GLN A 705 6.55 -21.54 27.88
CA GLN A 705 7.67 -22.49 27.81
C GLN A 705 7.22 -23.95 27.88
N ASN A 706 6.28 -24.29 28.78
CA ASN A 706 5.73 -25.62 28.90
C ASN A 706 4.95 -26.05 27.64
N ILE A 707 4.24 -25.10 27.00
CA ILE A 707 3.53 -25.33 25.73
C ILE A 707 4.55 -25.59 24.61
N ILE A 708 5.59 -24.78 24.51
CA ILE A 708 6.66 -24.96 23.52
C ILE A 708 7.32 -26.32 23.66
N GLN A 709 7.63 -26.76 24.91
CA GLN A 709 8.19 -28.08 25.15
C GLN A 709 7.28 -29.22 24.64
N LEU A 710 5.95 -29.09 24.84
CA LEU A 710 5.00 -30.09 24.34
C LEU A 710 4.89 -30.05 22.80
N LEU A 711 5.00 -28.91 22.19
CA LEU A 711 5.01 -28.79 20.73
C LEU A 711 6.25 -29.48 20.13
N ILE A 712 7.43 -29.35 20.81
CA ILE A 712 8.64 -30.08 20.40
C ILE A 712 8.43 -31.60 20.57
N GLU A 713 7.90 -32.04 21.71
CA GLU A 713 7.65 -33.48 21.98
C GLU A 713 6.66 -34.13 21.01
N ARG A 714 5.89 -33.31 20.26
CA ARG A 714 4.85 -33.74 19.32
C ARG A 714 5.15 -33.40 17.86
N ASP A 715 6.37 -32.97 17.56
CA ASP A 715 6.80 -32.56 16.21
C ASP A 715 5.88 -31.51 15.56
N LEU A 716 5.31 -30.59 16.37
CA LEU A 716 4.40 -29.54 15.90
C LEU A 716 5.04 -28.15 15.87
N LEU A 717 6.25 -28.00 16.40
CA LEU A 717 6.92 -26.71 16.53
C LEU A 717 7.13 -26.07 15.17
N GLU A 718 7.63 -26.81 14.20
CA GLU A 718 7.91 -26.34 12.85
C GLU A 718 6.63 -25.90 12.13
N THR A 719 5.54 -26.66 12.26
CA THR A 719 4.24 -26.29 11.71
C THR A 719 3.71 -24.99 12.30
N ILE A 720 3.89 -24.74 13.60
CA ILE A 720 3.49 -23.47 14.23
C ILE A 720 4.38 -22.32 13.77
N VAL A 721 5.67 -22.55 13.58
CA VAL A 721 6.59 -21.55 13.02
C VAL A 721 6.23 -21.22 11.58
N GLU A 722 5.91 -22.23 10.77
CA GLU A 722 5.45 -22.03 9.38
C GLU A 722 4.18 -21.14 9.34
N ILE A 723 3.20 -21.40 10.21
CA ILE A 723 2.03 -20.51 10.35
C ILE A 723 2.46 -19.11 10.76
N GLY A 724 3.41 -18.98 11.69
CA GLY A 724 3.95 -17.69 12.13
C GLY A 724 4.66 -16.92 11.02
N MET A 725 5.28 -17.61 10.07
CA MET A 725 5.90 -16.99 8.90
C MET A 725 4.88 -16.35 7.95
N HIS A 726 3.62 -16.77 7.99
CA HIS A 726 2.52 -16.13 7.24
C HIS A 726 1.96 -14.88 7.93
N TYR A 727 2.48 -14.49 9.09
CA TYR A 727 2.07 -13.24 9.76
C TYR A 727 2.36 -12.03 8.88
N ASN A 728 1.31 -11.20 8.63
CA ASN A 728 1.43 -9.98 7.85
C ASN A 728 2.06 -8.87 8.69
N VAL A 729 3.21 -8.37 8.22
CA VAL A 729 4.04 -7.39 8.94
C VAL A 729 3.53 -5.95 8.83
N GLY A 730 2.52 -5.70 8.00
CA GLY A 730 1.95 -4.37 7.76
C GLY A 730 2.79 -3.50 6.82
N SER A 731 2.32 -2.28 6.59
CA SER A 731 3.00 -1.33 5.70
C SER A 731 4.33 -0.88 6.32
N LYS A 732 5.43 -0.98 5.56
CA LYS A 732 6.79 -0.69 6.04
C LYS A 732 7.17 -1.46 7.32
N GLY A 733 6.51 -2.58 7.61
CA GLY A 733 6.74 -3.37 8.82
C GLY A 733 6.28 -2.69 10.12
N ASP A 734 5.22 -1.90 10.09
CA ASP A 734 4.68 -1.12 11.23
C ASP A 734 4.20 -2.00 12.40
N LYS A 735 3.82 -3.26 12.11
CA LYS A 735 3.43 -4.22 13.15
C LYS A 735 4.62 -4.90 13.84
N LEU A 736 5.85 -4.60 13.42
CA LEU A 736 7.08 -5.13 14.00
C LEU A 736 7.80 -4.04 14.80
N SER A 737 8.39 -4.42 15.94
CA SER A 737 9.30 -3.54 16.66
C SER A 737 10.58 -3.24 15.84
N GLY A 738 11.32 -2.17 16.18
CA GLY A 738 12.58 -1.84 15.52
C GLY A 738 13.59 -3.00 15.52
N GLY A 739 13.73 -3.68 16.67
CA GLY A 739 14.59 -4.85 16.78
C GLY A 739 14.12 -6.05 15.93
N GLN A 740 12.82 -6.30 15.85
CA GLN A 740 12.27 -7.35 14.98
C GLN A 740 12.52 -7.05 13.50
N ARG A 741 12.36 -5.81 13.07
CA ARG A 741 12.70 -5.39 11.70
C ARG A 741 14.18 -5.61 11.38
N GLN A 742 15.08 -5.26 12.30
CA GLN A 742 16.51 -5.53 12.11
C GLN A 742 16.83 -7.03 12.07
N LYS A 743 16.29 -7.82 12.99
CA LYS A 743 16.47 -9.29 12.97
C LYS A 743 15.99 -9.91 11.66
N LEU A 744 14.83 -9.47 11.16
CA LEU A 744 14.26 -9.94 9.89
C LEU A 744 15.16 -9.57 8.69
N ALA A 745 15.69 -8.35 8.65
CA ALA A 745 16.61 -7.92 7.61
C ALA A 745 17.94 -8.68 7.63
N ILE A 746 18.49 -8.93 8.82
CA ILE A 746 19.69 -9.76 8.97
C ILE A 746 19.41 -11.20 8.51
N ALA A 747 18.26 -11.78 8.90
CA ALA A 747 17.84 -13.11 8.48
C ALA A 747 17.69 -13.22 6.93
N ARG A 748 17.09 -12.21 6.29
CA ARG A 748 16.99 -12.11 4.82
C ARG A 748 18.35 -12.21 4.13
N VAL A 749 19.36 -11.52 4.67
CA VAL A 749 20.71 -11.51 4.10
C VAL A 749 21.46 -12.81 4.42
N PHE A 750 21.32 -13.34 5.63
CA PHE A 750 21.96 -14.59 6.02
C PHE A 750 21.42 -15.81 5.26
N LEU A 751 20.14 -15.82 4.95
CA LEU A 751 19.52 -16.88 4.16
C LEU A 751 20.11 -16.98 2.75
N LYS A 752 20.54 -15.86 2.18
CA LYS A 752 21.22 -15.79 0.89
C LYS A 752 22.67 -16.31 0.94
N ALA A 753 23.31 -16.38 2.11
CA ALA A 753 24.70 -16.78 2.35
C ALA A 753 25.73 -16.03 1.45
N PRO A 754 25.83 -14.70 1.53
CA PRO A 754 26.68 -13.89 0.65
C PRO A 754 28.17 -14.13 0.90
N ARG A 755 29.01 -13.98 -0.15
CA ARG A 755 30.49 -14.06 -0.06
C ARG A 755 31.09 -12.85 0.66
N VAL A 756 30.52 -11.66 0.44
CA VAL A 756 30.88 -10.42 1.12
C VAL A 756 29.66 -9.88 1.86
N LEU A 757 29.81 -9.57 3.13
CA LEU A 757 28.75 -9.05 3.99
C LEU A 757 29.07 -7.61 4.39
N ILE A 758 28.16 -6.70 4.12
CA ILE A 758 28.26 -5.29 4.52
C ILE A 758 27.17 -5.01 5.55
N MET A 759 27.56 -4.57 6.74
CA MET A 759 26.64 -4.24 7.83
C MET A 759 26.81 -2.79 8.24
N ASP A 760 25.84 -1.93 7.91
CA ASP A 760 25.85 -0.53 8.30
C ASP A 760 24.99 -0.33 9.54
N GLU A 761 25.63 -0.29 10.73
CA GLU A 761 24.97 -0.15 12.05
C GLU A 761 23.80 -1.13 12.26
N ALA A 762 23.88 -2.30 11.67
CA ALA A 762 22.79 -3.26 11.55
C ALA A 762 22.30 -3.85 12.89
N THR A 763 22.94 -3.53 14.01
CA THR A 763 22.56 -3.99 15.34
C THR A 763 22.10 -2.86 16.29
N SER A 764 21.95 -1.64 15.80
CA SER A 764 21.69 -0.46 16.63
C SER A 764 20.33 -0.47 17.35
N ALA A 765 19.29 -1.07 16.77
CA ALA A 765 17.95 -1.19 17.38
C ALA A 765 17.75 -2.51 18.14
N LEU A 766 18.80 -3.35 18.28
CA LEU A 766 18.75 -4.61 19.02
C LEU A 766 19.03 -4.39 20.51
N ASP A 767 18.36 -5.17 21.35
CA ASP A 767 18.73 -5.32 22.75
C ASP A 767 20.11 -5.97 22.90
N ASN A 768 20.75 -5.79 24.06
CA ASN A 768 22.11 -6.28 24.31
C ASN A 768 22.25 -7.81 24.09
N LYS A 769 21.23 -8.59 24.45
CA LYS A 769 21.24 -10.06 24.29
C LYS A 769 21.17 -10.47 22.81
N SER A 770 20.31 -9.84 22.04
CA SER A 770 20.20 -10.07 20.60
C SER A 770 21.44 -9.62 19.86
N GLN A 771 22.02 -8.47 20.25
CA GLN A 771 23.26 -7.96 19.68
C GLN A 771 24.42 -8.93 19.94
N ALA A 772 24.59 -9.39 21.20
CA ALA A 772 25.65 -10.36 21.56
C ALA A 772 25.48 -11.67 20.77
N ARG A 773 24.24 -12.13 20.53
CA ARG A 773 23.94 -13.30 19.71
C ARG A 773 24.43 -13.12 18.28
N ILE A 774 24.07 -12.00 17.62
CA ILE A 774 24.51 -11.71 16.25
C ILE A 774 26.04 -11.60 16.20
N GLN A 775 26.66 -10.91 17.16
CA GLN A 775 28.11 -10.79 17.21
C GLN A 775 28.81 -12.18 17.32
N ASN A 776 28.37 -13.03 18.24
CA ASN A 776 28.87 -14.38 18.36
C ASN A 776 28.66 -15.19 17.08
N LEU A 777 27.51 -15.03 16.41
CA LEU A 777 27.24 -15.69 15.14
C LEU A 777 28.23 -15.26 14.04
N LEU A 778 28.52 -13.97 13.92
CA LEU A 778 29.54 -13.46 13.00
C LEU A 778 30.91 -14.04 13.27
N GLU A 779 31.32 -14.14 14.54
CA GLU A 779 32.63 -14.64 14.96
C GLU A 779 32.79 -16.16 14.78
N THR A 780 31.72 -16.95 14.99
CA THR A 780 31.82 -18.42 15.02
C THR A 780 31.44 -19.06 13.69
N ARG A 781 30.38 -18.57 13.01
CA ARG A 781 29.83 -19.25 11.85
C ARG A 781 30.15 -18.55 10.51
N TRP A 782 30.30 -17.23 10.56
CA TRP A 782 30.54 -16.42 9.35
C TRP A 782 32.01 -16.09 9.14
N LYS A 783 32.80 -16.07 10.18
CA LYS A 783 34.26 -15.90 10.12
C LYS A 783 34.88 -16.97 9.21
N ARG A 784 35.75 -16.58 8.30
CA ARG A 784 36.38 -17.42 7.26
C ARG A 784 35.42 -17.92 6.17
N LYS A 785 34.13 -17.65 6.24
CA LYS A 785 33.14 -17.99 5.16
C LYS A 785 32.77 -16.79 4.32
N SER A 786 32.61 -15.63 4.93
CA SER A 786 32.29 -14.38 4.28
C SER A 786 33.20 -13.29 4.76
N THR A 787 33.67 -12.44 3.85
CA THR A 787 34.37 -11.21 4.21
C THR A 787 33.37 -10.19 4.75
N LEU A 788 33.66 -9.61 5.92
CA LEU A 788 32.74 -8.69 6.59
C LEU A 788 33.30 -7.28 6.64
N VAL A 789 32.51 -6.32 6.20
CA VAL A 789 32.72 -4.87 6.44
C VAL A 789 31.59 -4.37 7.33
N ALA A 790 31.89 -4.07 8.59
CA ALA A 790 30.87 -3.59 9.53
C ALA A 790 31.15 -2.15 9.97
N VAL A 791 30.19 -1.24 9.78
CA VAL A 791 30.18 0.06 10.40
C VAL A 791 29.69 -0.09 11.83
N VAL A 792 30.54 0.25 12.81
CA VAL A 792 30.26 -0.01 14.22
C VAL A 792 30.32 1.30 15.02
N HIS A 793 29.28 1.53 15.82
CA HIS A 793 29.23 2.65 16.77
C HIS A 793 29.60 2.26 18.21
N ARG A 794 29.37 1.00 18.57
CA ARG A 794 29.71 0.48 19.90
C ARG A 794 31.11 -0.10 19.92
N LEU A 795 32.03 0.64 20.53
CA LEU A 795 33.46 0.30 20.55
C LEU A 795 33.79 -0.92 21.41
N ASP A 796 32.88 -1.36 22.28
CA ASP A 796 33.01 -2.59 23.09
C ASP A 796 32.98 -3.88 22.23
N THR A 797 32.39 -3.81 21.04
CA THR A 797 32.19 -4.96 20.15
C THR A 797 33.30 -5.15 19.10
N ILE A 798 34.21 -4.17 18.91
CA ILE A 798 35.20 -4.19 17.82
C ILE A 798 36.45 -5.05 18.11
N ARG A 799 36.66 -5.44 19.37
CA ARG A 799 37.84 -6.17 19.77
C ARG A 799 38.05 -7.52 19.08
N ASN A 800 36.95 -8.14 18.67
CA ASN A 800 36.93 -9.47 18.07
C ASN A 800 37.04 -9.46 16.54
N PHE A 801 37.09 -8.27 15.91
CA PHE A 801 37.34 -8.12 14.49
C PHE A 801 38.83 -8.37 14.18
N ASP A 802 39.12 -8.91 12.98
CA ASP A 802 40.49 -9.13 12.56
C ASP A 802 41.24 -7.80 12.36
N ARG A 803 40.53 -6.80 11.82
CA ARG A 803 41.06 -5.46 11.59
C ARG A 803 40.06 -4.40 11.98
N VAL A 804 40.58 -3.28 12.45
CA VAL A 804 39.81 -2.05 12.71
C VAL A 804 40.39 -0.93 11.87
N ALA A 805 39.52 -0.20 11.13
CA ALA A 805 39.88 1.01 10.41
C ALA A 805 39.20 2.21 11.04
N VAL A 806 39.97 3.20 11.43
CA VAL A 806 39.49 4.47 11.99
C VAL A 806 39.36 5.49 10.87
N MET A 807 38.12 5.99 10.65
CA MET A 807 37.85 7.00 9.65
C MET A 807 37.66 8.40 10.25
N LYS A 808 38.26 9.41 9.62
CA LYS A 808 38.14 10.82 9.98
C LYS A 808 38.12 11.66 8.70
N ALA A 809 37.11 12.52 8.55
CA ALA A 809 37.01 13.46 7.42
C ALA A 809 37.19 12.81 6.03
N GLY A 810 36.55 11.63 5.80
CA GLY A 810 36.60 10.91 4.53
C GLY A 810 37.87 10.08 4.28
N LYS A 811 38.80 9.98 5.23
CA LYS A 811 40.04 9.21 5.11
C LYS A 811 40.14 8.13 6.16
N ILE A 812 40.83 7.03 5.84
CA ILE A 812 41.32 6.07 6.85
C ILE A 812 42.59 6.63 7.44
N ILE A 813 42.60 6.94 8.75
CA ILE A 813 43.74 7.49 9.44
C ILE A 813 44.54 6.43 10.21
N GLU A 814 43.90 5.32 10.60
CA GLU A 814 44.54 4.18 11.24
C GLU A 814 43.87 2.89 10.78
N MET A 815 44.67 1.84 10.57
CA MET A 815 44.16 0.50 10.27
C MET A 815 45.11 -0.55 10.81
N GLY A 816 44.58 -1.55 11.52
CA GLY A 816 45.34 -2.66 12.12
C GLY A 816 44.49 -3.52 13.06
N ALA A 817 45.16 -4.45 13.79
CA ALA A 817 44.51 -5.21 14.86
C ALA A 817 44.15 -4.29 16.05
N TYR A 818 43.05 -4.60 16.74
CA TYR A 818 42.58 -3.79 17.87
C TYR A 818 43.64 -3.51 18.92
N ASP A 819 44.33 -4.56 19.44
CA ASP A 819 45.33 -4.44 20.49
C ASP A 819 46.56 -3.65 20.01
N GLU A 820 46.95 -3.79 18.74
CA GLU A 820 48.03 -3.01 18.11
C GLU A 820 47.71 -1.52 18.07
N LEU A 821 46.50 -1.16 17.62
CA LEU A 821 46.06 0.25 17.52
C LEU A 821 45.89 0.88 18.91
N ILE A 822 45.42 0.15 19.91
CA ILE A 822 45.35 0.65 21.29
C ILE A 822 46.74 0.87 21.86
N ALA A 823 47.71 -0.02 21.58
CA ALA A 823 49.10 0.11 22.05
C ALA A 823 49.77 1.36 21.44
N ARG A 824 49.45 1.73 20.21
CA ARG A 824 49.96 2.93 19.54
C ARG A 824 49.43 4.24 20.13
N LYS A 825 48.44 4.20 21.03
CA LYS A 825 47.79 5.38 21.64
C LYS A 825 47.33 6.45 20.65
N GLY A 826 46.91 6.05 19.46
CA GLY A 826 46.45 6.90 18.38
C GLY A 826 44.94 7.23 18.42
N ALA A 827 44.33 7.44 17.27
CA ALA A 827 42.93 7.86 17.15
C ALA A 827 41.95 6.83 17.70
N LEU A 828 42.23 5.51 17.56
CA LEU A 828 41.37 4.49 18.17
C LEU A 828 41.42 4.55 19.70
N TYR A 829 42.60 4.75 20.27
CA TYR A 829 42.75 4.91 21.73
C TYR A 829 41.96 6.12 22.26
N GLU A 830 42.00 7.24 21.55
CA GLU A 830 41.23 8.42 21.94
C GLU A 830 39.72 8.19 21.84
N LEU A 831 39.25 7.45 20.83
CA LEU A 831 37.86 7.09 20.68
C LEU A 831 37.34 6.18 21.79
N VAL A 832 38.14 5.20 22.20
CA VAL A 832 37.80 4.23 23.28
C VAL A 832 37.93 4.86 24.67
N GLY A 833 38.92 5.74 24.87
CA GLY A 833 39.20 6.37 26.15
C GLY A 833 38.27 7.55 26.54
N ARG A 834 37.47 8.06 25.63
CA ARG A 834 36.45 9.12 25.87
C ARG A 834 35.11 8.62 26.42
N LYS A 835 34.95 7.31 26.64
CA LYS A 835 33.85 6.70 27.35
C LYS A 835 34.36 6.20 28.70
#